data_d8382aabdd615586631a0d98a7c7c65b
#
_entry.id   d8382aabdd615586631a0d98a7c7c65b
#
_cell.length_a   1.000
_cell.length_b   1.000
_cell.length_c   1.000
_cell.angle_alpha   90.00
_cell.angle_beta   90.00
_cell.angle_gamma   90.00
#
_symmetry.space_group_name_H-M   'P 1'
#
loop_
_entity.id
_entity.type
_entity.pdbx_description
1 polymer ?
#
loop_
_entity_poly.entity_id
_entity_poly.type
_entity_poly.pdbx_seq_one_letter_code
_entity_poly.pdbx_strand_id
1 'polypeptide(L)'
;MKRMRSTLALFPLLTSVLPAQQPWRQITMPSVDEVAANFKAPPREYGAIQPWASWNGPDADARKARIVHDLDELSANGVFVVNMSPGRGEPMYLSQEYMDQVKFLVRECAKRGMKLWIQDECDFPSGFAGGKISEEYPQLGMQGIVADVRIAVTPGQHFSMPAPPDTLGAFYVDPATGATKIVPIRDGLLQWIPPPPVPPNNGASHQPVDLVLVRHVYRSSPTRMSNRPDGTRAKDSLFTLVDYLDPEGTRAFLTVTHEVYKRAVGDEFGKTILGFYGDENDYTGFMPWTPKLLEEFRKEKGYDLQPYLPLLFAPKMTDEAWRVKADYWDVWSAMFGKNFFGGLAEWCAQNNMDYLDHLNHESMMMSVGWDEDLIRNEGEFFRAMRYMPIPGCDNLGGLAPGAVHTADGTWLENKNYPKLPSSAAHLFGRNKAWTEGGGEAGIDGKFQIDFQLVRGMTLLQFRGGMNRGAPPTAAIGAGRSPQTPSVVGMLAWYIDRAGYLMSIGRPAAQVGLYHPASSMWLGDLEADRSTTKLGWQLFEHQVDWDYFDEQSLSSVAALEDGGFKNLSGQVYRAIVVPSTAVMSKAGLERLRSFVGGGGKLIFVGKTPKLALGKTFLDAKEVPDLSFATLIEPSGDITSRVIAALPKPDVALDSPLARLTYTHRTWRDGDLYFFFNESNQLQVRTATVAGHGQAQAWDLGTGTIHAMADVTAVGDSVRFPLVLGPYEAKVIVVGPLPGNVGAPEPSLASGSTVAELGGNWTLELNGRELTTPLKSWEDLGAPSFAGPATYRKQFAVSAAPAGQRLFLEIADVHDYARVKLNGKELEARGWQPYRWEVTDAVQAGANELEVEVRSTQSSRVGAPPTATGSAGPLFNSTLLWDGLSWMKKSPLLPPRVGSRGFTATPTK
;
A
#
# COMPACT_ATOMS: atom_id res chain seq x y z
N MET A 1 33.82 -64.73 -15.70
CA MET A 1 32.44 -64.26 -15.94
C MET A 1 31.61 -64.39 -14.67
N LYS A 2 31.55 -63.36 -13.85
CA LYS A 2 30.65 -63.26 -12.70
C LYS A 2 29.76 -62.04 -12.96
N ARG A 3 28.44 -62.28 -13.11
CA ARG A 3 27.42 -61.25 -13.27
C ARG A 3 27.16 -60.59 -11.90
N MET A 4 27.43 -59.28 -11.78
CA MET A 4 27.03 -58.45 -10.67
C MET A 4 25.52 -58.10 -10.90
N ARG A 5 24.67 -58.51 -9.98
CA ARG A 5 23.27 -58.07 -9.89
C ARG A 5 23.24 -56.78 -9.11
N SER A 6 22.87 -55.66 -9.78
CA SER A 6 22.59 -54.39 -9.15
C SER A 6 21.19 -54.46 -8.52
N THR A 7 21.12 -54.38 -7.21
CA THR A 7 19.90 -54.20 -6.46
C THR A 7 19.54 -52.72 -6.44
N LEU A 8 18.53 -52.30 -7.21
CA LEU A 8 17.94 -50.96 -7.05
C LEU A 8 17.14 -50.93 -5.75
N ALA A 9 17.60 -50.15 -4.79
CA ALA A 9 16.80 -49.81 -3.62
C ALA A 9 15.80 -48.75 -4.03
N LEU A 10 14.51 -49.10 -4.10
CA LEU A 10 13.42 -48.14 -4.14
C LEU A 10 13.35 -47.43 -2.78
N PHE A 11 13.74 -46.14 -2.76
CA PHE A 11 13.36 -45.25 -1.70
C PHE A 11 11.88 -44.87 -1.89
N PRO A 12 11.03 -45.05 -0.88
CA PRO A 12 9.68 -44.52 -0.96
C PRO A 12 9.78 -42.99 -0.95
N LEU A 13 9.35 -42.33 -2.02
CA LEU A 13 9.01 -40.92 -2.02
C LEU A 13 7.88 -40.74 -0.99
N LEU A 14 8.24 -40.28 0.18
CA LEU A 14 7.31 -39.61 1.08
C LEU A 14 6.79 -38.35 0.36
N THR A 15 5.68 -38.50 -0.35
CA THR A 15 4.85 -37.38 -0.73
C THR A 15 4.30 -36.82 0.57
N SER A 16 4.96 -35.81 1.12
CA SER A 16 4.35 -34.92 2.10
C SER A 16 3.11 -34.35 1.40
N VAL A 17 1.94 -34.80 1.79
CA VAL A 17 0.69 -34.15 1.44
C VAL A 17 0.74 -32.79 2.14
N LEU A 18 1.20 -31.76 1.43
CA LEU A 18 1.03 -30.39 1.87
C LEU A 18 -0.48 -30.20 2.10
N PRO A 19 -0.91 -29.67 3.26
CA PRO A 19 -2.31 -29.35 3.47
C PRO A 19 -2.79 -28.51 2.29
N ALA A 20 -3.95 -28.87 1.73
CA ALA A 20 -4.50 -28.18 0.58
C ALA A 20 -4.60 -26.71 0.90
N GLN A 21 -3.86 -25.88 0.18
CA GLN A 21 -3.89 -24.44 0.36
C GLN A 21 -5.32 -23.93 0.21
N GLN A 22 -5.75 -23.07 1.11
CA GLN A 22 -7.10 -22.50 1.06
C GLN A 22 -7.34 -21.83 -0.31
N PRO A 23 -8.51 -22.01 -0.93
CA PRO A 23 -8.77 -21.47 -2.28
C PRO A 23 -8.51 -19.97 -2.42
N TRP A 24 -8.79 -19.19 -1.38
CA TRP A 24 -8.59 -17.73 -1.38
C TRP A 24 -7.12 -17.28 -1.37
N ARG A 25 -6.17 -18.22 -1.20
CA ARG A 25 -4.72 -17.98 -1.26
C ARG A 25 -4.12 -18.22 -2.64
N GLN A 26 -4.90 -18.76 -3.56
CA GLN A 26 -4.42 -19.14 -4.88
C GLN A 26 -4.90 -18.18 -5.95
N ILE A 27 -4.09 -18.01 -7.00
CA ILE A 27 -4.56 -17.37 -8.22
C ILE A 27 -5.52 -18.35 -8.89
N THR A 28 -6.79 -17.98 -8.94
CA THR A 28 -7.85 -18.76 -9.58
C THR A 28 -8.24 -18.09 -10.90
N MET A 29 -8.67 -18.91 -11.87
CA MET A 29 -9.16 -18.44 -13.16
C MET A 29 -10.63 -18.79 -13.31
N PRO A 30 -11.54 -18.08 -12.60
CA PRO A 30 -12.97 -18.35 -12.68
C PRO A 30 -13.56 -17.91 -14.02
N SER A 31 -14.75 -18.42 -14.37
CA SER A 31 -15.57 -17.88 -15.45
C SER A 31 -16.33 -16.64 -14.99
N VAL A 32 -16.84 -15.87 -15.95
CA VAL A 32 -17.72 -14.72 -15.68
C VAL A 32 -18.94 -15.14 -14.84
N ASP A 33 -19.57 -16.26 -15.15
CA ASP A 33 -20.72 -16.77 -14.38
C ASP A 33 -20.37 -17.14 -12.93
N GLU A 34 -19.21 -17.78 -12.70
CA GLU A 34 -18.74 -18.13 -11.34
C GLU A 34 -18.50 -16.86 -10.50
N VAL A 35 -17.95 -15.83 -11.10
CA VAL A 35 -17.74 -14.54 -10.44
C VAL A 35 -19.07 -13.82 -10.18
N ALA A 36 -19.94 -13.78 -11.17
CA ALA A 36 -21.25 -13.11 -11.08
C ALA A 36 -22.12 -13.71 -9.98
N ALA A 37 -22.04 -15.04 -9.78
CA ALA A 37 -22.78 -15.72 -8.71
C ALA A 37 -22.41 -15.25 -7.30
N ASN A 38 -21.16 -14.80 -7.09
CA ASN A 38 -20.65 -14.36 -5.80
C ASN A 38 -20.54 -12.82 -5.69
N PHE A 39 -20.75 -12.07 -6.78
CA PHE A 39 -20.45 -10.65 -6.82
C PHE A 39 -21.30 -9.81 -5.86
N LYS A 40 -22.60 -10.12 -5.72
CA LYS A 40 -23.49 -9.35 -4.84
C LYS A 40 -23.10 -9.49 -3.36
N ALA A 41 -22.69 -10.68 -2.95
CA ALA A 41 -22.25 -11.00 -1.59
C ALA A 41 -21.01 -11.91 -1.65
N PRO A 42 -19.82 -11.34 -1.82
CA PRO A 42 -18.58 -12.09 -1.98
C PRO A 42 -18.19 -12.84 -0.70
N PRO A 43 -17.29 -13.84 -0.81
CA PRO A 43 -16.71 -14.49 0.36
C PRO A 43 -16.05 -13.48 1.29
N ARG A 44 -16.27 -13.64 2.59
CA ARG A 44 -15.93 -12.63 3.61
C ARG A 44 -14.44 -12.36 3.77
N GLU A 45 -13.60 -13.33 3.46
CA GLU A 45 -12.15 -13.21 3.50
C GLU A 45 -11.54 -12.21 2.51
N TYR A 46 -12.34 -11.67 1.58
CA TYR A 46 -11.95 -10.61 0.64
C TYR A 46 -12.40 -9.22 1.10
N GLY A 47 -13.08 -9.16 2.25
CA GLY A 47 -13.78 -7.97 2.68
C GLY A 47 -12.91 -6.89 3.33
N ALA A 48 -13.55 -5.74 3.54
CA ALA A 48 -12.99 -4.63 4.28
C ALA A 48 -12.54 -5.05 5.69
N ILE A 49 -11.32 -4.67 6.06
CA ILE A 49 -10.72 -5.03 7.35
C ILE A 49 -10.91 -3.87 8.35
N GLN A 50 -11.61 -4.11 9.46
CA GLN A 50 -11.62 -3.17 10.59
C GLN A 50 -10.24 -3.17 11.27
N PRO A 51 -9.45 -2.07 11.21
CA PRO A 51 -8.13 -2.03 11.79
C PRO A 51 -8.14 -1.87 13.31
N TRP A 52 -7.10 -2.36 13.94
CA TRP A 52 -6.72 -2.12 15.36
C TRP A 52 -7.86 -2.24 16.36
N ALA A 53 -8.74 -3.21 16.15
CA ALA A 53 -9.84 -3.46 17.10
C ALA A 53 -9.28 -3.98 18.42
N SER A 54 -9.50 -3.25 19.50
CA SER A 54 -9.03 -3.59 20.83
C SER A 54 -10.11 -3.37 21.89
N TRP A 55 -10.14 -4.25 22.89
CA TRP A 55 -11.14 -4.26 23.95
C TRP A 55 -10.45 -4.32 25.31
N ASN A 56 -9.82 -3.22 25.69
CA ASN A 56 -9.14 -3.06 26.97
C ASN A 56 -10.08 -2.48 28.03
N GLY A 57 -9.77 -2.71 29.28
CA GLY A 57 -10.49 -2.26 30.46
C GLY A 57 -10.40 -3.26 31.62
N PRO A 58 -10.58 -2.85 32.86
CA PRO A 58 -10.36 -3.69 34.04
C PRO A 58 -11.44 -4.77 34.24
N ASP A 59 -12.65 -4.55 33.76
CA ASP A 59 -13.81 -5.44 33.94
C ASP A 59 -13.94 -6.41 32.76
N ALA A 60 -13.71 -7.70 33.04
CA ALA A 60 -13.77 -8.76 32.02
C ALA A 60 -15.17 -8.96 31.42
N ASP A 61 -16.24 -8.79 32.17
CA ASP A 61 -17.60 -8.96 31.68
C ASP A 61 -18.03 -7.77 30.84
N ALA A 62 -17.64 -6.55 31.20
CA ALA A 62 -17.82 -5.36 30.38
C ALA A 62 -17.07 -5.48 29.05
N ARG A 63 -15.83 -6.00 29.04
CA ARG A 63 -15.07 -6.25 27.80
C ARG A 63 -15.78 -7.25 26.90
N LYS A 64 -16.26 -8.37 27.46
CA LYS A 64 -17.02 -9.38 26.67
C LYS A 64 -18.31 -8.81 26.10
N ALA A 65 -19.06 -8.05 26.89
CA ALA A 65 -20.28 -7.38 26.42
C ALA A 65 -19.97 -6.41 25.26
N ARG A 66 -18.88 -5.66 25.35
CA ARG A 66 -18.42 -4.75 24.30
C ARG A 66 -17.98 -5.50 23.05
N ILE A 67 -17.25 -6.61 23.17
CA ILE A 67 -16.89 -7.46 22.01
C ILE A 67 -18.15 -7.89 21.27
N VAL A 68 -19.16 -8.42 21.97
CA VAL A 68 -20.42 -8.85 21.35
C VAL A 68 -21.10 -7.70 20.64
N HIS A 69 -21.24 -6.55 21.31
CA HIS A 69 -21.87 -5.35 20.74
C HIS A 69 -21.15 -4.88 19.46
N ASP A 70 -19.82 -4.72 19.52
CA ASP A 70 -19.03 -4.18 18.42
C ASP A 70 -19.03 -5.14 17.21
N LEU A 71 -18.97 -6.46 17.44
CA LEU A 71 -19.07 -7.44 16.35
C LEU A 71 -20.45 -7.48 15.72
N ASP A 72 -21.53 -7.27 16.52
CA ASP A 72 -22.90 -7.16 15.99
C ASP A 72 -23.04 -5.90 15.11
N GLU A 73 -22.51 -4.76 15.55
CA GLU A 73 -22.50 -3.52 14.76
C GLU A 73 -21.68 -3.63 13.47
N LEU A 74 -20.45 -4.17 13.56
CA LEU A 74 -19.61 -4.36 12.39
C LEU A 74 -20.29 -5.26 11.35
N SER A 75 -20.78 -6.41 11.76
CA SER A 75 -21.45 -7.36 10.84
C SER A 75 -22.73 -6.79 10.24
N ALA A 76 -23.51 -6.02 11.01
CA ALA A 76 -24.70 -5.32 10.50
C ALA A 76 -24.38 -4.25 9.44
N ASN A 77 -23.16 -3.71 9.48
CA ASN A 77 -22.66 -2.73 8.51
C ASN A 77 -21.81 -3.36 7.39
N GLY A 78 -21.78 -4.69 7.24
CA GLY A 78 -21.05 -5.35 6.16
C GLY A 78 -19.54 -5.52 6.42
N VAL A 79 -19.04 -5.14 7.59
CA VAL A 79 -17.63 -5.36 7.96
C VAL A 79 -17.49 -6.73 8.60
N PHE A 80 -16.93 -7.68 7.88
CA PHE A 80 -16.84 -9.07 8.32
C PHE A 80 -15.43 -9.51 8.69
N VAL A 81 -14.42 -8.66 8.49
CA VAL A 81 -13.03 -8.94 8.82
C VAL A 81 -12.53 -7.93 9.85
N VAL A 82 -11.92 -8.43 10.90
CA VAL A 82 -11.38 -7.61 11.99
C VAL A 82 -9.89 -7.86 12.13
N ASN A 83 -9.09 -6.81 12.21
CA ASN A 83 -7.72 -6.90 12.69
C ASN A 83 -7.72 -6.61 14.19
N MET A 84 -7.48 -7.65 14.99
CA MET A 84 -7.38 -7.53 16.43
C MET A 84 -6.02 -6.97 16.83
N SER A 85 -6.03 -5.82 17.48
CA SER A 85 -4.85 -5.29 18.16
C SER A 85 -4.95 -5.59 19.66
N PRO A 86 -3.88 -6.04 20.31
CA PRO A 86 -3.87 -6.25 21.75
C PRO A 86 -4.22 -4.98 22.55
N GLY A 87 -3.80 -3.82 22.03
CA GLY A 87 -3.98 -2.56 22.74
C GLY A 87 -3.10 -2.48 23.99
N ARG A 88 -3.33 -1.47 24.83
CA ARG A 88 -2.55 -1.19 26.05
C ARG A 88 -3.41 -1.29 27.29
N GLY A 89 -2.81 -1.74 28.39
CA GLY A 89 -3.50 -1.89 29.69
C GLY A 89 -4.13 -3.27 29.85
N GLU A 90 -5.12 -3.36 30.73
CA GLU A 90 -5.76 -4.62 31.05
C GLU A 90 -6.74 -5.11 29.98
N PRO A 91 -6.74 -6.42 29.67
CA PRO A 91 -5.82 -7.44 30.17
C PRO A 91 -4.44 -7.30 29.58
N MET A 92 -3.41 -7.58 30.36
CA MET A 92 -2.02 -7.45 29.94
C MET A 92 -1.72 -8.39 28.77
N TYR A 93 -1.08 -7.86 27.74
CA TYR A 93 -0.69 -8.59 26.52
C TYR A 93 0.02 -9.92 26.86
N LEU A 94 -0.38 -10.99 26.17
CA LEU A 94 0.10 -12.37 26.35
C LEU A 94 -0.14 -12.98 27.75
N SER A 95 -0.87 -12.31 28.63
CA SER A 95 -1.32 -12.91 29.92
C SER A 95 -2.39 -13.97 29.67
N GLN A 96 -2.65 -14.81 30.70
CA GLN A 96 -3.71 -15.82 30.62
C GLN A 96 -5.08 -15.17 30.43
N GLU A 97 -5.35 -14.07 31.11
CA GLU A 97 -6.61 -13.31 30.99
C GLU A 97 -6.77 -12.73 29.56
N TYR A 98 -5.71 -12.22 28.99
CA TYR A 98 -5.69 -11.79 27.59
C TYR A 98 -6.01 -12.96 26.63
N MET A 99 -5.37 -14.12 26.81
CA MET A 99 -5.65 -15.29 25.98
C MET A 99 -7.08 -15.82 26.16
N ASP A 100 -7.67 -15.70 27.33
CA ASP A 100 -9.06 -16.08 27.54
C ASP A 100 -10.03 -15.09 26.86
N GLN A 101 -9.70 -13.81 26.79
CA GLN A 101 -10.41 -12.83 25.97
C GLN A 101 -10.27 -13.13 24.45
N VAL A 102 -9.07 -13.48 23.99
CA VAL A 102 -8.84 -13.90 22.59
C VAL A 102 -9.69 -15.12 22.23
N LYS A 103 -9.72 -16.15 23.08
CA LYS A 103 -10.60 -17.33 22.88
C LYS A 103 -12.08 -16.94 22.79
N PHE A 104 -12.51 -15.99 23.62
CA PHE A 104 -13.87 -15.48 23.58
C PHE A 104 -14.17 -14.77 22.26
N LEU A 105 -13.30 -13.84 21.86
CA LEU A 105 -13.40 -13.10 20.59
C LEU A 105 -13.47 -14.03 19.39
N VAL A 106 -12.56 -15.00 19.30
CA VAL A 106 -12.52 -15.97 18.19
C VAL A 106 -13.83 -16.75 18.09
N ARG A 107 -14.39 -17.20 19.22
CA ARG A 107 -15.71 -17.88 19.25
C ARG A 107 -16.84 -16.97 18.78
N GLU A 108 -16.83 -15.70 19.20
CA GLU A 108 -17.87 -14.74 18.81
C GLU A 108 -17.76 -14.37 17.31
N CYS A 109 -16.54 -14.28 16.75
CA CYS A 109 -16.31 -14.14 15.31
C CYS A 109 -16.82 -15.37 14.55
N ALA A 110 -16.46 -16.58 15.00
CA ALA A 110 -16.90 -17.84 14.36
C ALA A 110 -18.43 -17.97 14.33
N LYS A 111 -19.16 -17.62 15.41
CA LYS A 111 -20.63 -17.63 15.46
C LYS A 111 -21.27 -16.73 14.39
N ARG A 112 -20.62 -15.62 14.04
CA ARG A 112 -21.09 -14.65 13.05
C ARG A 112 -20.55 -14.94 11.65
N GLY A 113 -19.67 -15.94 11.49
CA GLY A 113 -18.93 -16.21 10.26
C GLY A 113 -17.95 -15.08 9.92
N MET A 114 -17.56 -14.26 10.87
CA MET A 114 -16.56 -13.22 10.70
C MET A 114 -15.15 -13.83 10.68
N LYS A 115 -14.21 -13.09 10.11
CA LYS A 115 -12.80 -13.47 9.99
C LYS A 115 -11.93 -12.53 10.83
N LEU A 116 -10.75 -13.04 11.23
CA LEU A 116 -9.86 -12.34 12.14
C LEU A 116 -8.42 -12.36 11.62
N TRP A 117 -7.78 -11.20 11.64
CA TRP A 117 -6.33 -11.04 11.64
C TRP A 117 -5.86 -10.71 13.05
N ILE A 118 -4.69 -11.19 13.44
CA ILE A 118 -4.09 -10.93 14.76
C ILE A 118 -2.85 -10.07 14.56
N GLN A 119 -2.84 -8.87 15.12
CA GLN A 119 -1.61 -8.09 15.23
C GLN A 119 -0.65 -8.80 16.16
N ASP A 120 0.56 -9.05 15.69
CA ASP A 120 1.55 -9.87 16.38
C ASP A 120 2.29 -9.14 17.52
N GLU A 121 1.97 -7.87 17.72
CA GLU A 121 2.56 -6.98 18.70
C GLU A 121 1.49 -6.17 19.44
N CYS A 122 1.77 -5.70 20.67
CA CYS A 122 0.86 -4.84 21.41
C CYS A 122 0.88 -3.37 20.95
N ASP A 123 1.86 -3.01 20.15
CA ASP A 123 2.04 -1.71 19.50
C ASP A 123 2.84 -1.93 18.22
N PHE A 124 3.65 -1.01 17.78
CA PHE A 124 4.56 -1.12 16.64
C PHE A 124 5.95 -0.55 16.97
N PRO A 125 7.03 -0.94 16.24
CA PRO A 125 7.10 -2.01 15.23
C PRO A 125 7.00 -3.43 15.79
N SER A 126 6.70 -4.41 14.91
CA SER A 126 6.71 -5.83 15.29
C SER A 126 8.09 -6.29 15.72
N GLY A 127 8.15 -7.17 16.75
CA GLY A 127 9.41 -7.73 17.24
C GLY A 127 9.79 -7.34 18.65
N PHE A 128 8.97 -6.55 19.35
CA PHE A 128 9.17 -6.18 20.75
C PHE A 128 8.56 -7.21 21.72
N ALA A 129 7.47 -7.84 21.31
CA ALA A 129 6.69 -8.81 22.09
C ALA A 129 6.27 -8.26 23.47
N GLY A 130 5.85 -6.98 23.51
CA GLY A 130 5.50 -6.33 24.78
C GLY A 130 6.65 -6.23 25.77
N GLY A 131 7.91 -6.31 25.33
CA GLY A 131 9.12 -6.30 26.16
C GLY A 131 9.72 -7.67 26.47
N LYS A 132 9.03 -8.76 26.12
CA LYS A 132 9.49 -10.14 26.44
C LYS A 132 10.81 -10.51 25.77
N ILE A 133 11.11 -9.96 24.61
CA ILE A 133 12.39 -10.17 23.94
C ILE A 133 13.52 -9.68 24.83
N SER A 134 13.42 -8.47 25.36
CA SER A 134 14.44 -7.89 26.25
C SER A 134 14.55 -8.63 27.59
N GLU A 135 13.46 -9.21 28.08
CA GLU A 135 13.42 -9.93 29.35
C GLU A 135 13.93 -11.37 29.23
N GLU A 136 13.53 -12.10 28.19
CA GLU A 136 13.79 -13.55 28.08
C GLU A 136 14.97 -13.86 27.14
N TYR A 137 15.24 -12.98 26.14
CA TYR A 137 16.25 -13.18 25.10
C TYR A 137 17.10 -11.93 24.84
N PRO A 138 17.67 -11.26 25.88
CA PRO A 138 18.36 -9.97 25.69
C PRO A 138 19.53 -10.04 24.70
N GLN A 139 20.18 -11.20 24.54
CA GLN A 139 21.26 -11.43 23.58
C GLN A 139 20.79 -11.44 22.12
N LEU A 140 19.49 -11.59 21.86
CA LEU A 140 18.88 -11.55 20.54
C LEU A 140 18.18 -10.20 20.26
N GLY A 141 18.46 -9.20 21.09
CA GLY A 141 17.99 -7.84 20.85
C GLY A 141 18.65 -7.21 19.63
N MET A 142 17.95 -6.24 19.05
CA MET A 142 18.38 -5.49 17.86
C MET A 142 19.75 -4.85 18.08
N GLN A 143 20.60 -4.97 17.08
CA GLN A 143 21.98 -4.50 17.13
C GLN A 143 22.25 -3.54 15.97
N GLY A 144 23.16 -2.63 16.19
CA GLY A 144 23.65 -1.70 15.17
C GLY A 144 25.11 -1.37 15.33
N ILE A 145 25.67 -0.72 14.34
CA ILE A 145 27.00 -0.11 14.41
C ILE A 145 26.89 1.40 14.42
N VAL A 146 27.75 2.02 15.19
CA VAL A 146 27.82 3.47 15.40
C VAL A 146 29.28 3.95 15.37
N ALA A 147 29.46 5.24 15.02
CA ALA A 147 30.76 5.92 15.04
C ALA A 147 30.67 7.12 16.01
N ASP A 148 30.48 6.84 17.29
CA ASP A 148 30.13 7.80 18.32
C ASP A 148 31.30 8.18 19.27
N VAL A 149 32.34 7.36 19.37
CA VAL A 149 33.49 7.63 20.23
C VAL A 149 34.57 8.34 19.43
N ARG A 150 34.96 9.55 19.91
CA ARG A 150 36.03 10.37 19.34
C ARG A 150 37.12 10.58 20.37
N ILE A 151 38.34 10.27 19.97
CA ILE A 151 39.53 10.39 20.81
C ILE A 151 40.44 11.43 20.15
N ALA A 152 40.65 12.56 20.81
CA ALA A 152 41.56 13.59 20.34
C ALA A 152 43.02 13.08 20.45
N VAL A 153 43.75 13.03 19.34
CA VAL A 153 45.12 12.55 19.24
C VAL A 153 46.04 13.65 18.76
N THR A 154 47.20 13.73 19.39
CA THR A 154 48.21 14.75 19.05
C THR A 154 48.89 14.43 17.71
N PRO A 155 48.81 15.32 16.71
CA PRO A 155 49.45 15.12 15.42
C PRO A 155 50.96 14.85 15.53
N GLY A 156 51.45 13.89 14.75
CA GLY A 156 52.87 13.54 14.66
C GLY A 156 53.43 12.69 15.82
N GLN A 157 52.62 12.42 16.86
CA GLN A 157 53.04 11.57 17.99
C GLN A 157 52.50 10.15 17.82
N HIS A 158 53.30 9.17 18.27
CA HIS A 158 52.86 7.77 18.27
C HIS A 158 51.69 7.59 19.27
N PHE A 159 50.55 7.17 18.79
CA PHE A 159 49.40 6.79 19.60
C PHE A 159 49.29 5.28 19.69
N SER A 160 49.06 4.77 20.89
CA SER A 160 48.82 3.35 21.13
C SER A 160 47.86 3.19 22.30
N MET A 161 46.78 2.39 22.09
CA MET A 161 45.83 2.00 23.14
C MET A 161 45.22 0.63 22.82
N PRO A 162 44.81 -0.16 23.82
CA PRO A 162 43.94 -1.29 23.59
C PRO A 162 42.62 -0.84 22.95
N ALA A 163 42.18 -1.55 21.92
CA ALA A 163 40.85 -1.32 21.36
C ALA A 163 39.79 -1.79 22.38
N PRO A 164 38.75 -0.97 22.70
CA PRO A 164 37.63 -1.44 23.49
C PRO A 164 37.02 -2.72 22.88
N PRO A 165 36.47 -3.64 23.69
CA PRO A 165 35.99 -4.94 23.25
C PRO A 165 34.88 -4.88 22.17
N ASP A 166 34.08 -3.82 22.15
CA ASP A 166 33.02 -3.57 21.19
C ASP A 166 33.47 -2.84 19.92
N THR A 167 34.78 -2.59 19.76
CA THR A 167 35.36 -1.88 18.62
C THR A 167 35.49 -2.81 17.43
N LEU A 168 34.83 -2.49 16.34
CA LEU A 168 34.86 -3.22 15.07
C LEU A 168 35.82 -2.60 14.06
N GLY A 169 36.13 -1.29 14.19
CA GLY A 169 37.00 -0.56 13.30
C GLY A 169 37.34 0.82 13.87
N ALA A 170 38.32 1.49 13.26
CA ALA A 170 38.69 2.85 13.63
C ALA A 170 39.12 3.66 12.40
N PHE A 171 38.91 4.97 12.42
CA PHE A 171 39.33 5.87 11.35
C PHE A 171 39.59 7.29 11.85
N TYR A 172 40.22 8.09 11.02
CA TYR A 172 40.26 9.54 11.16
C TYR A 172 39.89 10.20 9.85
N VAL A 173 39.47 11.45 9.91
CA VAL A 173 39.28 12.29 8.72
C VAL A 173 40.55 13.09 8.49
N ASP A 174 41.20 12.89 7.35
CA ASP A 174 42.41 13.59 6.97
C ASP A 174 42.11 15.10 6.87
N PRO A 175 42.69 15.94 7.70
CA PRO A 175 42.37 17.37 7.74
C PRO A 175 42.76 18.12 6.46
N ALA A 176 43.68 17.59 5.65
CA ALA A 176 44.09 18.21 4.40
C ALA A 176 43.16 17.90 3.24
N THR A 177 42.59 16.68 3.20
CA THR A 177 41.81 16.19 2.07
C THR A 177 40.32 15.98 2.38
N GLY A 178 39.99 15.91 3.66
CA GLY A 178 38.66 15.51 4.14
C GLY A 178 38.34 14.01 3.88
N ALA A 179 39.34 13.21 3.49
CA ALA A 179 39.17 11.81 3.21
C ALA A 179 39.18 10.97 4.49
N THR A 180 38.31 9.97 4.56
CA THR A 180 38.31 8.96 5.63
C THR A 180 39.53 8.04 5.46
N LYS A 181 40.35 7.93 6.51
CA LYS A 181 41.52 7.09 6.57
C LYS A 181 41.38 6.04 7.66
N ILE A 182 41.43 4.79 7.28
CA ILE A 182 41.27 3.65 8.18
C ILE A 182 42.52 3.50 9.05
N VAL A 183 42.29 3.32 10.36
CA VAL A 183 43.36 2.97 11.32
C VAL A 183 43.21 1.48 11.66
N PRO A 184 44.18 0.64 11.31
CA PRO A 184 44.06 -0.79 11.53
C PRO A 184 44.12 -1.15 13.02
N ILE A 185 43.31 -2.09 13.43
CA ILE A 185 43.38 -2.75 14.73
C ILE A 185 44.24 -4.01 14.53
N ARG A 186 45.36 -4.12 15.27
CA ARG A 186 46.29 -5.28 15.21
C ARG A 186 46.47 -5.85 16.61
N ASP A 187 46.23 -7.13 16.76
CA ASP A 187 46.34 -7.83 18.05
C ASP A 187 45.58 -7.13 19.19
N GLY A 188 44.41 -6.60 18.90
CA GLY A 188 43.59 -5.85 19.85
C GLY A 188 44.13 -4.45 20.20
N LEU A 189 45.13 -3.94 19.47
CA LEU A 189 45.70 -2.62 19.68
C LEU A 189 45.40 -1.68 18.50
N LEU A 190 45.07 -0.45 18.85
CA LEU A 190 45.07 0.70 17.96
C LEU A 190 46.47 1.37 18.04
N GLN A 191 47.26 1.21 16.99
CA GLN A 191 48.61 1.81 16.88
C GLN A 191 48.69 2.64 15.63
N TRP A 192 49.01 3.93 15.79
CA TRP A 192 48.95 4.85 14.69
C TRP A 192 49.76 6.11 14.99
N ILE A 193 50.31 6.70 13.95
CA ILE A 193 50.94 8.04 14.00
C ILE A 193 50.04 8.97 13.19
N PRO A 194 49.31 9.90 13.82
CA PRO A 194 48.49 10.89 13.12
C PRO A 194 49.37 11.71 12.17
N PRO A 195 48.82 12.11 11.00
CA PRO A 195 49.56 12.95 10.07
C PRO A 195 49.99 14.24 10.77
N PRO A 196 51.19 14.74 10.40
CA PRO A 196 51.65 16.03 10.94
C PRO A 196 50.64 17.12 10.63
N PRO A 197 50.54 18.14 11.49
CA PRO A 197 49.57 19.20 11.28
C PRO A 197 49.83 19.93 9.97
N VAL A 198 48.79 20.22 9.21
CA VAL A 198 48.89 21.16 8.10
C VAL A 198 49.14 22.55 8.74
N PRO A 199 50.24 23.27 8.40
CA PRO A 199 50.47 24.58 8.96
C PRO A 199 49.27 25.50 8.68
N PRO A 200 48.62 26.07 9.69
CA PRO A 200 47.56 27.02 9.46
C PRO A 200 48.10 28.28 8.82
N ASN A 201 47.45 28.78 7.79
CA ASN A 201 47.83 30.05 7.12
C ASN A 201 47.83 31.27 8.06
N ASN A 202 47.35 31.15 9.32
CA ASN A 202 47.07 32.27 10.23
C ASN A 202 47.66 32.08 11.65
N GLY A 203 48.62 31.18 11.88
CA GLY A 203 49.27 31.06 13.19
C GLY A 203 48.42 30.48 14.32
N ALA A 204 47.29 29.81 14.01
CA ALA A 204 46.45 29.16 15.00
C ALA A 204 47.12 27.86 15.53
N SER A 205 46.82 27.48 16.78
CA SER A 205 47.34 26.28 17.43
C SER A 205 46.88 25.02 16.64
N HIS A 206 47.74 23.99 16.62
CA HIS A 206 47.49 22.72 15.96
C HIS A 206 46.20 22.07 16.53
N GLN A 207 45.19 21.89 15.69
CA GLN A 207 43.98 21.19 16.07
C GLN A 207 44.31 19.70 16.24
N PRO A 208 43.84 19.03 17.30
CA PRO A 208 43.93 17.59 17.43
C PRO A 208 43.24 16.89 16.27
N VAL A 209 43.72 15.69 15.92
CA VAL A 209 43.02 14.83 14.97
C VAL A 209 42.15 13.86 15.76
N ASP A 210 40.88 13.78 15.45
CA ASP A 210 39.97 12.84 16.10
C ASP A 210 40.14 11.45 15.50
N LEU A 211 40.52 10.49 16.34
CA LEU A 211 40.35 9.07 16.06
C LEU A 211 38.92 8.67 16.40
N VAL A 212 38.16 8.20 15.41
CA VAL A 212 36.78 7.78 15.57
C VAL A 212 36.71 6.28 15.61
N LEU A 213 36.05 5.72 16.62
CA LEU A 213 35.81 4.28 16.75
C LEU A 213 34.46 3.89 16.16
N VAL A 214 34.45 2.86 15.33
CA VAL A 214 33.27 2.15 14.89
C VAL A 214 32.97 1.02 15.86
N ARG A 215 31.82 1.08 16.52
CA ARG A 215 31.49 0.15 17.60
C ARG A 215 30.19 -0.57 17.32
N HIS A 216 30.10 -1.80 17.81
CA HIS A 216 28.87 -2.54 17.92
C HIS A 216 28.10 -2.11 19.18
N VAL A 217 26.79 -1.92 19.02
CA VAL A 217 25.91 -1.53 20.14
C VAL A 217 24.60 -2.28 20.05
N TYR A 218 24.02 -2.61 21.24
CA TYR A 218 22.61 -2.94 21.32
C TYR A 218 21.80 -1.65 21.25
N ARG A 219 20.67 -1.69 20.55
CA ARG A 219 19.82 -0.52 20.37
C ARG A 219 18.52 -0.73 21.12
N SER A 220 18.05 0.29 21.85
CA SER A 220 16.64 0.39 22.19
C SER A 220 15.85 0.61 20.91
N SER A 221 14.57 0.27 20.92
CA SER A 221 13.72 0.47 19.74
C SER A 221 13.96 1.87 19.15
N PRO A 222 14.37 1.95 17.87
CA PRO A 222 14.71 3.24 17.27
C PRO A 222 13.48 4.09 17.09
N THR A 223 12.37 3.46 16.85
CA THR A 223 11.33 4.14 16.22
C THR A 223 10.29 4.51 17.17
N ARG A 224 9.80 4.42 17.92
CA ARG A 224 8.64 5.24 18.12
C ARG A 224 7.81 4.82 19.33
N MET A 225 7.35 3.62 19.28
CA MET A 225 6.20 3.31 20.09
C MET A 225 6.31 1.98 20.84
N SER A 226 7.53 1.47 21.04
CA SER A 226 7.74 0.30 21.89
C SER A 226 7.22 0.58 23.30
N ASN A 227 5.92 0.44 23.45
CA ASN A 227 5.28 0.61 24.71
C ASN A 227 5.13 -0.74 25.40
N ARG A 228 5.35 -0.75 26.69
CA ARG A 228 5.00 -1.91 27.50
C ARG A 228 3.48 -2.12 27.48
N PRO A 229 3.00 -3.34 27.73
CA PRO A 229 1.57 -3.63 27.79
C PRO A 229 0.79 -2.77 28.81
N ASP A 230 1.46 -2.25 29.83
CA ASP A 230 0.86 -1.33 30.81
C ASP A 230 0.71 0.11 30.27
N GLY A 231 1.13 0.37 29.04
CA GLY A 231 1.07 1.69 28.39
C GLY A 231 2.25 2.60 28.75
N THR A 232 3.22 2.14 29.55
CA THR A 232 4.43 2.91 29.82
C THR A 232 5.42 2.78 28.67
N ARG A 233 6.10 3.87 28.32
CA ARG A 233 7.10 3.86 27.27
C ARG A 233 8.37 3.16 27.74
N ALA A 234 8.91 2.29 26.90
CA ALA A 234 10.23 1.73 27.14
C ALA A 234 11.28 2.84 27.00
N LYS A 235 11.68 3.40 28.15
CA LYS A 235 12.72 4.44 28.22
C LYS A 235 14.11 3.85 28.42
N ASP A 236 14.17 2.58 28.75
CA ASP A 236 15.41 1.87 29.07
C ASP A 236 16.03 1.32 27.78
N SER A 237 17.33 1.49 27.64
CA SER A 237 18.14 0.91 26.55
C SER A 237 18.11 -0.63 26.53
N LEU A 238 17.62 -1.27 27.55
CA LEU A 238 17.42 -2.72 27.61
C LEU A 238 16.15 -3.17 26.85
N PHE A 239 15.20 -2.30 26.61
CA PHE A 239 14.00 -2.63 25.84
C PHE A 239 14.25 -2.39 24.35
N THR A 240 14.39 -3.47 23.62
CA THR A 240 14.75 -3.47 22.21
C THR A 240 13.85 -4.41 21.41
N LEU A 241 13.73 -4.14 20.11
CA LEU A 241 13.18 -5.09 19.16
C LEU A 241 14.09 -6.30 19.05
N VAL A 242 13.61 -7.38 18.51
CA VAL A 242 14.42 -8.55 18.17
C VAL A 242 15.41 -8.22 17.03
N ASP A 243 16.53 -8.90 16.98
CA ASP A 243 17.49 -8.83 15.87
C ASP A 243 16.85 -9.46 14.62
N TYR A 244 16.35 -8.64 13.71
CA TYR A 244 15.72 -9.06 12.45
C TYR A 244 16.69 -9.76 11.49
N LEU A 245 18.01 -9.53 11.63
CA LEU A 245 19.01 -10.16 10.77
C LEU A 245 19.39 -11.55 11.26
N ASP A 246 19.09 -11.91 12.51
CA ASP A 246 19.37 -13.22 13.07
C ASP A 246 18.12 -14.13 13.05
N PRO A 247 18.14 -15.28 12.35
CA PRO A 247 17.02 -16.20 12.36
C PRO A 247 16.70 -16.77 13.76
N GLU A 248 17.65 -16.74 14.69
CA GLU A 248 17.39 -17.08 16.10
C GLU A 248 16.49 -16.04 16.76
N GLY A 249 16.67 -14.76 16.42
CA GLY A 249 15.81 -13.67 16.87
C GLY A 249 14.37 -13.88 16.44
N THR A 250 14.15 -14.15 15.16
CA THR A 250 12.80 -14.47 14.63
C THR A 250 12.18 -15.67 15.35
N ARG A 251 12.95 -16.73 15.60
CA ARG A 251 12.46 -17.88 16.37
C ARG A 251 12.10 -17.53 17.80
N ALA A 252 12.85 -16.67 18.46
CA ALA A 252 12.52 -16.19 19.80
C ALA A 252 11.20 -15.40 19.79
N PHE A 253 11.03 -14.48 18.85
CA PHE A 253 9.81 -13.71 18.66
C PHE A 253 8.59 -14.64 18.43
N LEU A 254 8.69 -15.59 17.52
CA LEU A 254 7.66 -16.61 17.27
C LEU A 254 7.32 -17.39 18.55
N THR A 255 8.32 -17.74 19.37
CA THR A 255 8.13 -18.52 20.59
C THR A 255 7.31 -17.76 21.63
N VAL A 256 7.60 -16.48 21.83
CA VAL A 256 6.94 -15.67 22.88
C VAL A 256 5.62 -15.06 22.44
N THR A 257 5.31 -15.06 21.13
CA THR A 257 4.09 -14.50 20.56
C THR A 257 3.25 -15.58 19.87
N HIS A 258 3.55 -15.93 18.65
CA HIS A 258 2.77 -16.81 17.77
C HIS A 258 2.47 -18.18 18.37
N GLU A 259 3.44 -18.81 19.03
CA GLU A 259 3.23 -20.10 19.71
C GLU A 259 2.29 -19.98 20.91
N VAL A 260 2.18 -18.81 21.54
CA VAL A 260 1.21 -18.55 22.62
C VAL A 260 -0.21 -18.54 22.05
N TYR A 261 -0.42 -17.85 20.94
CA TYR A 261 -1.72 -17.86 20.22
C TYR A 261 -2.06 -19.26 19.71
N LYS A 262 -1.08 -19.97 19.14
CA LYS A 262 -1.29 -21.36 18.67
C LYS A 262 -1.78 -22.27 19.78
N ARG A 263 -1.19 -22.22 20.97
CA ARG A 263 -1.66 -22.99 22.13
C ARG A 263 -3.08 -22.61 22.57
N ALA A 264 -3.46 -21.35 22.39
CA ALA A 264 -4.76 -20.86 22.85
C ALA A 264 -5.90 -21.08 21.85
N VAL A 265 -5.65 -20.85 20.55
CA VAL A 265 -6.67 -20.77 19.49
C VAL A 265 -6.25 -21.43 18.18
N GLY A 266 -5.22 -22.29 18.18
CA GLY A 266 -4.68 -22.92 16.97
C GLY A 266 -5.68 -23.77 16.19
N ASP A 267 -6.72 -24.29 16.82
CA ASP A 267 -7.79 -25.05 16.16
C ASP A 267 -8.60 -24.19 15.17
N GLU A 268 -8.55 -22.85 15.30
CA GLU A 268 -9.24 -21.90 14.42
C GLU A 268 -8.32 -21.28 13.35
N PHE A 269 -7.05 -21.69 13.31
CA PHE A 269 -6.09 -21.26 12.30
C PHE A 269 -6.50 -21.72 10.90
N GLY A 270 -6.49 -20.78 9.95
CA GLY A 270 -6.95 -20.99 8.58
C GLY A 270 -8.47 -21.16 8.43
N LYS A 271 -9.23 -20.94 9.49
CA LYS A 271 -10.71 -20.97 9.53
C LYS A 271 -11.26 -19.60 9.86
N THR A 272 -11.43 -19.32 11.16
CA THR A 272 -11.82 -18.01 11.67
C THR A 272 -10.64 -17.03 11.65
N ILE A 273 -9.45 -17.51 12.01
CA ILE A 273 -8.22 -16.71 12.02
C ILE A 273 -7.53 -16.91 10.67
N LEU A 274 -7.40 -15.84 9.88
CA LEU A 274 -6.77 -15.87 8.56
C LEU A 274 -5.24 -15.86 8.65
N GLY A 275 -4.69 -15.09 9.59
CA GLY A 275 -3.25 -14.95 9.73
C GLY A 275 -2.85 -13.91 10.78
N PHE A 276 -1.55 -13.61 10.78
CA PHE A 276 -0.98 -12.54 11.56
C PHE A 276 -0.72 -11.28 10.71
N TYR A 277 -0.74 -10.18 11.39
CA TYR A 277 -0.45 -8.84 10.88
C TYR A 277 0.78 -8.30 11.60
N GLY A 278 1.85 -8.02 10.84
CA GLY A 278 3.02 -7.27 11.29
C GLY A 278 2.91 -5.79 10.95
N ASP A 279 3.74 -4.97 11.59
CA ASP A 279 3.58 -3.51 11.57
C ASP A 279 4.93 -2.79 11.59
N GLU A 280 5.22 -2.01 10.54
CA GLU A 280 6.30 -1.01 10.39
C GLU A 280 7.72 -1.44 10.81
N ASN A 281 8.19 -2.59 10.36
CA ASN A 281 9.53 -3.07 10.71
C ASN A 281 10.63 -2.27 10.02
N ASP A 282 11.46 -1.57 10.77
CA ASP A 282 12.51 -0.71 10.25
C ASP A 282 13.81 -0.67 11.09
N TYR A 283 14.83 -0.03 10.52
CA TYR A 283 16.12 0.26 11.14
C TYR A 283 16.42 1.77 11.17
N THR A 284 15.40 2.61 11.22
CA THR A 284 15.57 4.07 11.19
C THR A 284 16.55 4.56 12.23
N GLY A 285 17.49 5.40 11.79
CA GLY A 285 18.42 6.11 12.65
C GLY A 285 19.71 5.36 13.02
N PHE A 286 19.99 4.17 12.45
CA PHE A 286 21.29 3.50 12.64
C PHE A 286 21.58 2.46 11.54
N MET A 287 22.86 2.02 11.50
CA MET A 287 23.31 1.00 10.57
C MET A 287 23.06 -0.40 11.16
N PRO A 288 22.24 -1.25 10.55
CA PRO A 288 21.93 -2.60 11.04
C PRO A 288 23.17 -3.46 11.23
N TRP A 289 23.16 -4.27 12.27
CA TRP A 289 24.25 -5.19 12.59
C TRP A 289 23.73 -6.46 13.23
N THR A 290 24.43 -7.57 12.93
CA THR A 290 24.35 -8.84 13.66
C THR A 290 25.73 -9.49 13.65
N PRO A 291 26.12 -10.29 14.65
CA PRO A 291 27.40 -11.00 14.65
C PRO A 291 27.63 -11.86 13.40
N LYS A 292 26.57 -12.36 12.77
CA LYS A 292 26.62 -13.19 11.56
C LYS A 292 26.83 -12.38 10.26
N LEU A 293 26.70 -11.06 10.31
CA LEU A 293 26.75 -10.21 9.11
C LEU A 293 28.06 -10.32 8.34
N LEU A 294 29.20 -10.33 9.04
CA LEU A 294 30.53 -10.41 8.37
C LEU A 294 30.72 -11.74 7.62
N GLU A 295 30.23 -12.84 8.19
CA GLU A 295 30.30 -14.15 7.55
C GLU A 295 29.42 -14.20 6.31
N GLU A 296 28.16 -13.78 6.42
CA GLU A 296 27.23 -13.75 5.30
C GLU A 296 27.69 -12.77 4.22
N PHE A 297 28.20 -11.61 4.62
CA PHE A 297 28.78 -10.64 3.69
C PHE A 297 29.95 -11.22 2.88
N ARG A 298 30.90 -11.91 3.55
CA ARG A 298 32.02 -12.55 2.86
C ARG A 298 31.55 -13.63 1.89
N LYS A 299 30.55 -14.39 2.27
CA LYS A 299 29.97 -15.43 1.42
C LYS A 299 29.31 -14.80 0.18
N GLU A 300 28.52 -13.75 0.35
CA GLU A 300 27.78 -13.10 -0.72
C GLU A 300 28.67 -12.22 -1.60
N LYS A 301 29.57 -11.43 -1.03
CA LYS A 301 30.40 -10.45 -1.76
C LYS A 301 31.80 -10.95 -2.10
N GLY A 302 32.33 -11.91 -1.37
CA GLY A 302 33.65 -12.52 -1.63
C GLY A 302 34.80 -11.74 -1.06
N TYR A 303 34.58 -10.69 -0.26
CA TYR A 303 35.61 -9.95 0.44
C TYR A 303 35.22 -9.70 1.90
N ASP A 304 36.21 -9.32 2.73
CA ASP A 304 35.96 -9.04 4.15
C ASP A 304 35.50 -7.59 4.34
N LEU A 305 34.30 -7.38 4.89
CA LEU A 305 33.77 -6.05 5.18
C LEU A 305 34.45 -5.36 6.34
N GLN A 306 35.01 -6.11 7.31
CA GLN A 306 35.50 -5.54 8.56
C GLN A 306 36.52 -4.40 8.37
N PRO A 307 37.51 -4.48 7.47
CA PRO A 307 38.43 -3.38 7.22
C PRO A 307 37.76 -2.14 6.63
N TYR A 308 36.63 -2.27 6.01
CA TYR A 308 35.89 -1.20 5.32
C TYR A 308 34.77 -0.59 6.17
N LEU A 309 34.44 -1.13 7.35
CA LEU A 309 33.37 -0.59 8.21
C LEU A 309 33.49 0.93 8.45
N PRO A 310 34.70 1.53 8.61
CA PRO A 310 34.87 2.96 8.72
C PRO A 310 34.28 3.76 7.55
N LEU A 311 34.28 3.22 6.33
CA LEU A 311 33.77 3.91 5.14
C LEU A 311 32.25 4.07 5.17
N LEU A 312 31.55 3.25 5.95
CA LEU A 312 30.11 3.38 6.15
C LEU A 312 29.74 4.71 6.85
N PHE A 313 30.68 5.28 7.60
CA PHE A 313 30.55 6.52 8.36
C PHE A 313 31.36 7.69 7.78
N ALA A 314 31.82 7.55 6.56
CA ALA A 314 32.63 8.58 5.90
C ALA A 314 31.82 9.90 5.75
N PRO A 315 32.27 11.02 6.33
CA PRO A 315 31.55 12.30 6.22
C PRO A 315 31.60 12.85 4.78
N LYS A 316 32.62 12.47 4.01
CA LYS A 316 32.72 12.75 2.58
C LYS A 316 32.70 11.44 1.81
N MET A 317 31.63 11.20 1.13
CA MET A 317 31.43 9.99 0.33
C MET A 317 32.35 10.00 -0.90
N THR A 318 33.25 9.02 -0.96
CA THR A 318 34.03 8.68 -2.15
C THR A 318 33.30 7.61 -2.96
N ASP A 319 33.75 7.38 -4.20
CA ASP A 319 33.21 6.28 -5.02
C ASP A 319 33.38 4.92 -4.31
N GLU A 320 34.53 4.67 -3.68
CA GLU A 320 34.75 3.46 -2.90
C GLU A 320 33.79 3.36 -1.70
N ALA A 321 33.58 4.45 -0.95
CA ALA A 321 32.65 4.45 0.18
C ALA A 321 31.22 4.16 -0.25
N TRP A 322 30.77 4.74 -1.37
CA TRP A 322 29.44 4.43 -1.94
C TRP A 322 29.30 2.96 -2.32
N ARG A 323 30.31 2.39 -2.96
CA ARG A 323 30.32 0.99 -3.39
C ARG A 323 30.31 0.01 -2.22
N VAL A 324 31.10 0.27 -1.19
CA VAL A 324 31.10 -0.53 0.06
C VAL A 324 29.74 -0.42 0.77
N LYS A 325 29.17 0.77 0.84
CA LYS A 325 27.83 0.95 1.40
C LYS A 325 26.76 0.20 0.59
N ALA A 326 26.82 0.26 -0.72
CA ALA A 326 25.88 -0.46 -1.58
C ALA A 326 25.98 -1.98 -1.37
N ASP A 327 27.19 -2.55 -1.26
CA ASP A 327 27.38 -3.97 -0.92
C ASP A 327 26.84 -4.31 0.48
N TYR A 328 27.01 -3.39 1.44
CA TYR A 328 26.49 -3.57 2.79
C TYR A 328 24.95 -3.56 2.81
N TRP A 329 24.29 -2.57 2.16
CA TRP A 329 22.84 -2.52 2.06
C TRP A 329 22.27 -3.73 1.31
N ASP A 330 22.93 -4.17 0.28
CA ASP A 330 22.53 -5.35 -0.49
C ASP A 330 22.47 -6.62 0.39
N VAL A 331 23.48 -6.83 1.23
CA VAL A 331 23.58 -8.03 2.08
C VAL A 331 22.58 -8.00 3.24
N TRP A 332 22.57 -6.90 4.03
CA TRP A 332 21.69 -6.90 5.18
C TRP A 332 20.21 -6.84 4.78
N SER A 333 19.86 -6.14 3.69
CA SER A 333 18.51 -6.12 3.15
C SER A 333 18.03 -7.53 2.76
N ALA A 334 18.92 -8.34 2.17
CA ALA A 334 18.61 -9.74 1.86
C ALA A 334 18.46 -10.60 3.13
N MET A 335 19.30 -10.35 4.16
CA MET A 335 19.19 -11.03 5.45
C MET A 335 17.87 -10.68 6.16
N PHE A 336 17.51 -9.41 6.20
CA PHE A 336 16.26 -8.91 6.79
C PHE A 336 15.05 -9.57 6.13
N GLY A 337 14.96 -9.50 4.81
CA GLY A 337 13.86 -10.13 4.06
C GLY A 337 13.75 -11.63 4.35
N LYS A 338 14.87 -12.35 4.27
CA LYS A 338 14.89 -13.81 4.43
C LYS A 338 14.64 -14.25 5.87
N ASN A 339 15.34 -13.63 6.83
CA ASN A 339 15.39 -14.16 8.20
C ASN A 339 14.18 -13.74 9.01
N PHE A 340 13.70 -12.51 8.87
CA PHE A 340 12.53 -12.03 9.57
C PHE A 340 11.24 -12.34 8.81
N PHE A 341 10.98 -11.69 7.71
CA PHE A 341 9.74 -11.90 6.95
C PHE A 341 9.60 -13.34 6.44
N GLY A 342 10.69 -13.90 5.93
CA GLY A 342 10.71 -15.31 5.50
C GLY A 342 10.42 -16.27 6.64
N GLY A 343 11.00 -16.04 7.82
CA GLY A 343 10.78 -16.87 9.00
C GLY A 343 9.34 -16.81 9.53
N LEU A 344 8.75 -15.60 9.59
CA LEU A 344 7.35 -15.41 10.00
C LEU A 344 6.37 -16.03 9.01
N ALA A 345 6.58 -15.78 7.72
CA ALA A 345 5.74 -16.33 6.65
C ALA A 345 5.81 -17.87 6.60
N GLU A 346 6.99 -18.45 6.78
CA GLU A 346 7.17 -19.91 6.84
C GLU A 346 6.41 -20.52 8.01
N TRP A 347 6.54 -19.94 9.22
CA TRP A 347 5.80 -20.41 10.38
C TRP A 347 4.27 -20.31 10.16
N CYS A 348 3.78 -19.20 9.62
CA CYS A 348 2.37 -19.02 9.29
C CYS A 348 1.90 -20.07 8.28
N ALA A 349 2.66 -20.32 7.21
CA ALA A 349 2.33 -21.35 6.21
C ALA A 349 2.27 -22.76 6.82
N GLN A 350 3.21 -23.12 7.71
CA GLN A 350 3.20 -24.40 8.42
C GLN A 350 1.98 -24.57 9.34
N ASN A 351 1.38 -23.47 9.77
CA ASN A 351 0.18 -23.44 10.60
C ASN A 351 -1.11 -23.10 9.83
N ASN A 352 -1.09 -23.21 8.50
CA ASN A 352 -2.22 -22.91 7.63
C ASN A 352 -2.76 -21.48 7.76
N MET A 353 -1.86 -20.54 8.00
CA MET A 353 -2.17 -19.11 8.09
C MET A 353 -1.40 -18.31 7.06
N ASP A 354 -1.84 -17.09 6.81
CA ASP A 354 -1.09 -16.08 6.07
C ASP A 354 -0.38 -15.12 7.03
N TYR A 355 0.55 -14.38 6.47
CA TYR A 355 1.20 -13.26 7.11
C TYR A 355 1.09 -12.05 6.19
N LEU A 356 0.68 -10.93 6.72
CA LEU A 356 0.68 -9.65 6.02
C LEU A 356 1.47 -8.63 6.84
N ASP A 357 2.25 -7.85 6.15
CA ASP A 357 3.10 -6.83 6.76
C ASP A 357 3.42 -5.75 5.73
N HIS A 358 3.89 -4.62 6.18
CA HIS A 358 4.40 -3.54 5.38
C HIS A 358 5.65 -2.95 6.01
N LEU A 359 6.35 -2.12 5.23
CA LEU A 359 7.46 -1.31 5.72
C LEU A 359 6.93 0.07 6.14
N ASN A 360 7.81 1.02 6.44
CA ASN A 360 7.38 2.28 6.99
C ASN A 360 7.41 3.45 5.99
N HIS A 361 8.27 3.40 4.98
CA HIS A 361 8.56 4.54 4.10
C HIS A 361 8.27 4.26 2.62
N GLU A 362 7.22 3.49 2.29
CA GLU A 362 6.95 3.08 0.91
C GLU A 362 6.70 4.26 -0.04
N SER A 363 6.18 5.37 0.46
CA SER A 363 6.00 6.58 -0.34
C SER A 363 7.30 7.34 -0.61
N MET A 364 8.38 7.05 0.13
CA MET A 364 9.65 7.75 0.05
C MET A 364 10.81 6.78 -0.19
N MET A 365 11.13 6.50 -1.45
CA MET A 365 12.23 5.59 -1.81
C MET A 365 13.60 6.13 -1.40
N MET A 366 13.86 7.41 -1.69
CA MET A 366 15.07 8.11 -1.32
C MET A 366 14.77 9.50 -0.75
N SER A 367 15.40 9.86 0.35
CA SER A 367 15.41 11.22 0.89
C SER A 367 16.73 11.93 0.65
N VAL A 368 16.71 13.26 0.72
CA VAL A 368 17.94 14.08 0.60
C VAL A 368 18.80 13.96 1.85
N GLY A 369 18.24 13.59 2.99
CA GLY A 369 18.84 13.67 4.33
C GLY A 369 19.29 12.37 4.95
N TRP A 370 19.20 11.21 4.49
CA TRP A 370 19.61 9.93 5.10
C TRP A 370 18.76 9.39 6.24
N ASP A 371 17.82 10.15 6.77
CA ASP A 371 17.25 9.81 8.07
C ASP A 371 15.94 9.05 7.95
N GLU A 372 15.23 9.16 6.83
CA GLU A 372 13.93 8.52 6.66
C GLU A 372 13.70 8.21 5.18
N ASP A 373 14.17 7.06 4.70
CA ASP A 373 13.79 6.52 3.39
C ASP A 373 13.83 5.00 3.36
N LEU A 374 13.04 4.42 2.48
CA LEU A 374 12.85 2.99 2.38
C LEU A 374 14.16 2.27 2.05
N ILE A 375 14.85 2.69 0.99
CA ILE A 375 15.96 1.91 0.40
C ILE A 375 17.19 1.77 1.32
N ARG A 376 17.36 2.68 2.29
CA ARG A 376 18.52 2.71 3.19
C ARG A 376 18.20 2.33 4.63
N ASN A 377 16.95 2.48 5.07
CA ASN A 377 16.54 2.18 6.44
C ASN A 377 15.73 0.88 6.57
N GLU A 378 15.07 0.44 5.50
CA GLU A 378 14.24 -0.75 5.47
C GLU A 378 14.69 -1.76 4.42
N GLY A 379 15.63 -1.35 3.57
CA GLY A 379 16.19 -2.15 2.51
C GLY A 379 15.39 -2.12 1.21
N GLU A 380 15.71 -3.01 0.31
CA GLU A 380 15.04 -3.10 -0.98
C GLU A 380 13.69 -3.80 -0.82
N PHE A 381 12.60 -3.10 -1.16
CA PHE A 381 11.21 -3.52 -0.93
C PHE A 381 10.92 -4.95 -1.42
N PHE A 382 11.32 -5.28 -2.65
CA PHE A 382 11.04 -6.59 -3.23
C PHE A 382 11.80 -7.73 -2.56
N ARG A 383 12.92 -7.44 -1.87
CA ARG A 383 13.66 -8.44 -1.08
C ARG A 383 12.91 -8.88 0.17
N ALA A 384 12.24 -7.95 0.83
CA ALA A 384 11.36 -8.25 1.94
C ALA A 384 10.06 -8.91 1.44
N MET A 385 9.37 -8.26 0.51
CA MET A 385 8.03 -8.63 0.10
C MET A 385 7.96 -9.91 -0.74
N ARG A 386 9.08 -10.42 -1.27
CA ARG A 386 9.11 -11.73 -1.95
C ARG A 386 8.72 -12.90 -1.03
N TYR A 387 8.95 -12.77 0.26
CA TYR A 387 8.59 -13.77 1.26
C TYR A 387 7.16 -13.61 1.75
N MET A 388 6.57 -12.44 1.60
CA MET A 388 5.25 -12.14 2.12
C MET A 388 4.14 -12.84 1.31
N PRO A 389 3.23 -13.59 1.95
CA PRO A 389 2.01 -14.08 1.31
C PRO A 389 1.11 -12.96 0.83
N ILE A 390 1.05 -11.86 1.58
CA ILE A 390 0.25 -10.68 1.26
C ILE A 390 1.13 -9.44 1.51
N PRO A 391 1.87 -8.97 0.49
CA PRO A 391 2.69 -7.77 0.61
C PRO A 391 1.82 -6.53 0.82
N GLY A 392 2.30 -5.59 1.63
CA GLY A 392 1.55 -4.41 2.04
C GLY A 392 2.26 -3.08 1.91
N CYS A 393 1.49 -2.03 2.14
CA CYS A 393 1.99 -0.66 2.38
C CYS A 393 1.06 0.08 3.35
N ASP A 394 1.56 1.12 4.01
CA ASP A 394 0.70 2.06 4.70
C ASP A 394 0.28 3.23 3.78
N ASN A 395 -0.92 3.72 3.99
CA ASN A 395 -1.40 4.98 3.43
C ASN A 395 -1.31 6.08 4.49
N LEU A 396 -0.15 6.65 4.67
CA LEU A 396 0.11 7.73 5.63
C LEU A 396 -0.63 9.05 5.34
N GLY A 397 -1.68 9.00 4.54
CA GLY A 397 -2.43 10.17 4.11
C GLY A 397 -1.82 10.78 2.84
N GLY A 398 -2.41 11.80 2.32
CA GLY A 398 -1.93 12.46 1.09
C GLY A 398 -2.42 11.84 -0.23
N LEU A 399 -3.28 10.81 -0.16
CA LEU A 399 -4.03 10.32 -1.32
C LEU A 399 -5.42 11.00 -1.38
N ALA A 400 -5.49 12.29 -1.17
CA ALA A 400 -6.75 13.04 -1.30
C ALA A 400 -6.92 13.59 -2.73
N PRO A 401 -8.17 13.87 -3.16
CA PRO A 401 -8.43 14.52 -4.44
C PRO A 401 -7.60 15.82 -4.59
N GLY A 402 -6.83 15.92 -5.67
CA GLY A 402 -5.96 17.07 -5.93
C GLY A 402 -4.61 17.07 -5.22
N ALA A 403 -4.39 16.26 -4.19
CA ALA A 403 -3.12 16.14 -3.50
C ALA A 403 -2.14 15.20 -4.22
N VAL A 404 -2.67 14.22 -4.95
CA VAL A 404 -1.86 13.24 -5.69
C VAL A 404 -1.28 13.80 -6.99
N HIS A 405 -1.75 14.94 -7.45
CA HIS A 405 -1.29 15.59 -8.68
C HIS A 405 -0.76 16.99 -8.37
N THR A 406 0.55 17.16 -8.27
CA THR A 406 1.16 18.48 -8.11
C THR A 406 1.29 19.19 -9.46
N ALA A 407 1.04 20.50 -9.48
CA ALA A 407 1.02 21.30 -10.70
C ALA A 407 2.43 21.54 -11.30
N ASP A 408 3.48 21.40 -10.50
CA ASP A 408 4.86 21.74 -10.86
C ASP A 408 5.76 20.54 -11.14
N GLY A 409 5.24 19.32 -10.97
CA GLY A 409 6.00 18.08 -11.22
C GLY A 409 7.19 17.86 -10.28
N THR A 410 7.26 18.60 -9.18
CA THR A 410 8.28 18.40 -8.14
C THR A 410 7.83 17.30 -7.18
N TRP A 411 8.02 16.05 -7.57
CA TRP A 411 7.69 14.89 -6.77
C TRP A 411 8.84 14.55 -5.84
N LEU A 412 8.65 14.79 -4.55
CA LEU A 412 9.53 14.25 -3.51
C LEU A 412 9.01 12.89 -3.02
N GLU A 413 7.73 12.62 -3.19
CA GLU A 413 7.08 11.41 -2.75
C GLU A 413 6.51 10.61 -3.93
N ASN A 414 6.67 9.31 -3.89
CA ASN A 414 6.08 8.40 -4.86
C ASN A 414 4.62 8.11 -4.54
N LYS A 415 3.67 8.90 -5.03
CA LYS A 415 2.24 8.63 -4.83
C LYS A 415 1.74 7.35 -5.52
N ASN A 416 2.53 6.75 -6.42
CA ASN A 416 2.23 5.43 -6.97
C ASN A 416 2.78 4.28 -6.10
N TYR A 417 3.18 4.53 -4.86
CA TYR A 417 3.68 3.50 -3.96
C TYR A 417 2.75 2.28 -3.78
N PRO A 418 1.39 2.36 -3.91
CA PRO A 418 0.55 1.15 -3.91
C PRO A 418 0.89 0.16 -5.03
N LYS A 419 1.61 0.59 -6.08
CA LYS A 419 2.15 -0.31 -7.10
C LYS A 419 3.30 -1.18 -6.58
N LEU A 420 3.96 -0.85 -5.49
CA LEU A 420 5.02 -1.68 -4.91
C LEU A 420 4.48 -3.02 -4.41
N PRO A 421 3.53 -3.07 -3.43
CA PRO A 421 3.00 -4.34 -2.96
C PRO A 421 2.20 -5.08 -4.03
N SER A 422 1.44 -4.37 -4.88
CA SER A 422 0.71 -5.04 -5.96
C SER A 422 1.66 -5.69 -6.98
N SER A 423 2.75 -5.01 -7.36
CA SER A 423 3.78 -5.57 -8.24
C SER A 423 4.49 -6.76 -7.59
N ALA A 424 4.82 -6.67 -6.29
CA ALA A 424 5.39 -7.80 -5.56
C ALA A 424 4.43 -9.00 -5.55
N ALA A 425 3.13 -8.78 -5.28
CA ALA A 425 2.13 -9.83 -5.36
C ALA A 425 2.10 -10.48 -6.76
N HIS A 426 2.08 -9.68 -7.81
CA HIS A 426 2.07 -10.16 -9.19
C HIS A 426 3.34 -10.95 -9.54
N LEU A 427 4.52 -10.40 -9.25
CA LEU A 427 5.81 -11.04 -9.55
C LEU A 427 5.95 -12.39 -8.84
N PHE A 428 5.56 -12.46 -7.56
CA PHE A 428 5.79 -13.65 -6.73
C PHE A 428 4.60 -14.63 -6.69
N GLY A 429 3.61 -14.46 -7.58
CA GLY A 429 2.50 -15.41 -7.73
C GLY A 429 1.49 -15.33 -6.59
N ARG A 430 1.27 -14.16 -6.03
CA ARG A 430 0.26 -13.89 -5.00
C ARG A 430 -0.97 -13.25 -5.62
N ASN A 431 -2.11 -13.49 -5.02
CA ASN A 431 -3.37 -12.94 -5.50
C ASN A 431 -3.85 -11.71 -4.72
N LYS A 432 -3.13 -11.32 -3.65
CA LYS A 432 -3.50 -10.21 -2.77
C LYS A 432 -2.34 -9.28 -2.49
N ALA A 433 -2.66 -8.00 -2.41
CA ALA A 433 -1.85 -6.94 -1.84
C ALA A 433 -2.74 -6.13 -0.89
N TRP A 434 -2.20 -5.66 0.23
CA TRP A 434 -2.99 -5.00 1.26
C TRP A 434 -2.49 -3.61 1.61
N THR A 435 -3.34 -2.81 2.24
CA THR A 435 -2.96 -1.51 2.77
C THR A 435 -3.51 -1.29 4.17
N GLU A 436 -2.70 -0.71 5.04
CA GLU A 436 -3.09 -0.33 6.37
C GLU A 436 -4.04 0.86 6.38
N GLY A 437 -3.85 1.80 5.50
CA GLY A 437 -4.65 3.02 5.38
C GLY A 437 -5.64 2.99 4.21
N GLY A 438 -6.64 2.10 4.23
CA GLY A 438 -7.61 1.94 3.14
C GLY A 438 -8.61 3.07 2.95
N GLY A 439 -8.57 4.11 3.78
CA GLY A 439 -9.49 5.24 3.71
C GLY A 439 -10.50 5.31 4.85
N GLU A 440 -11.19 6.44 4.93
CA GLU A 440 -12.27 6.72 5.88
C GLU A 440 -13.59 6.91 5.14
N ALA A 441 -14.71 7.05 5.87
CA ALA A 441 -15.97 7.37 5.25
C ALA A 441 -15.95 8.79 4.65
N GLY A 442 -16.57 8.98 3.49
CA GLY A 442 -16.65 10.24 2.79
C GLY A 442 -16.01 10.22 1.40
N ILE A 443 -16.07 11.35 0.71
CA ILE A 443 -15.57 11.44 -0.68
C ILE A 443 -14.06 11.25 -0.76
N ASP A 444 -13.31 11.79 0.21
CA ASP A 444 -11.86 11.64 0.26
C ASP A 444 -11.46 10.18 0.50
N GLY A 445 -12.17 9.50 1.40
CA GLY A 445 -11.96 8.07 1.66
C GLY A 445 -12.32 7.20 0.46
N LYS A 446 -13.44 7.50 -0.23
CA LYS A 446 -13.83 6.80 -1.46
C LYS A 446 -12.78 6.99 -2.56
N PHE A 447 -12.24 8.19 -2.72
CA PHE A 447 -11.14 8.47 -3.64
C PHE A 447 -9.90 7.64 -3.28
N GLN A 448 -9.50 7.60 -2.00
CA GLN A 448 -8.35 6.81 -1.55
C GLN A 448 -8.53 5.32 -1.83
N ILE A 449 -9.74 4.79 -1.61
CA ILE A 449 -10.08 3.40 -1.93
C ILE A 449 -9.86 3.12 -3.41
N ASP A 450 -10.47 3.91 -4.29
CA ASP A 450 -10.38 3.69 -5.74
C ASP A 450 -8.97 3.92 -6.29
N PHE A 451 -8.25 4.92 -5.75
CA PHE A 451 -6.87 5.20 -6.11
C PHE A 451 -5.94 4.02 -5.83
N GLN A 452 -6.17 3.31 -4.74
CA GLN A 452 -5.41 2.12 -4.37
C GLN A 452 -5.85 0.90 -5.17
N LEU A 453 -7.16 0.69 -5.34
CA LEU A 453 -7.72 -0.42 -6.13
C LEU A 453 -7.20 -0.39 -7.58
N VAL A 454 -7.23 0.78 -8.24
CA VAL A 454 -6.76 0.90 -9.63
C VAL A 454 -5.26 0.66 -9.77
N ARG A 455 -4.50 0.73 -8.67
CA ARG A 455 -3.08 0.38 -8.59
C ARG A 455 -2.83 -1.06 -8.16
N GLY A 456 -3.88 -1.88 -8.07
CA GLY A 456 -3.81 -3.31 -7.83
C GLY A 456 -3.87 -3.73 -6.37
N MET A 457 -4.21 -2.83 -5.44
CA MET A 457 -4.50 -3.20 -4.06
C MET A 457 -5.80 -4.00 -3.99
N THR A 458 -5.88 -4.98 -3.11
CA THR A 458 -7.00 -5.91 -3.05
C THR A 458 -7.62 -6.05 -1.67
N LEU A 459 -6.84 -5.88 -0.60
CA LEU A 459 -7.31 -5.89 0.78
C LEU A 459 -7.05 -4.52 1.40
N LEU A 460 -8.09 -3.93 1.94
CA LEU A 460 -8.04 -2.58 2.47
C LEU A 460 -8.45 -2.57 3.95
N GLN A 461 -7.59 -2.03 4.80
CA GLN A 461 -8.03 -1.64 6.14
C GLN A 461 -8.91 -0.40 6.02
N PHE A 462 -10.12 -0.47 6.54
CA PHE A 462 -11.13 0.57 6.43
C PHE A 462 -11.48 1.14 7.81
N ARG A 463 -11.11 2.39 8.04
CA ARG A 463 -11.28 3.07 9.34
C ARG A 463 -12.71 3.56 9.62
N GLY A 464 -13.69 3.10 8.90
CA GLY A 464 -15.08 3.61 8.99
C GLY A 464 -15.93 3.02 10.11
N GLY A 465 -15.52 1.92 10.75
CA GLY A 465 -16.41 1.11 11.59
C GLY A 465 -16.36 1.36 13.11
N MET A 466 -15.20 1.72 13.65
CA MET A 466 -15.04 1.90 15.10
C MET A 466 -14.29 3.20 15.43
N ASN A 467 -14.93 4.07 16.19
CA ASN A 467 -14.26 5.25 16.73
C ASN A 467 -13.58 4.87 18.04
N ARG A 468 -12.25 4.84 18.10
CA ARG A 468 -11.52 4.62 19.34
C ARG A 468 -11.96 5.66 20.40
N GLY A 469 -12.69 5.22 21.43
CA GLY A 469 -13.06 6.06 22.58
C GLY A 469 -14.34 6.89 22.43
N ALA A 470 -15.06 6.83 21.30
CA ALA A 470 -16.38 7.41 21.18
C ALA A 470 -17.45 6.40 21.62
N PRO A 471 -18.54 6.84 22.25
CA PRO A 471 -19.65 5.94 22.52
C PRO A 471 -20.22 5.40 21.21
N PRO A 472 -20.82 4.19 21.19
CA PRO A 472 -21.37 3.54 19.98
C PRO A 472 -22.38 4.39 19.22
N THR A 473 -22.98 5.38 19.88
CA THR A 473 -23.92 6.35 19.29
C THR A 473 -23.30 7.38 18.36
N ALA A 474 -21.97 7.44 18.26
CA ALA A 474 -21.24 8.40 17.45
C ALA A 474 -20.79 7.84 16.09
N ALA A 475 -21.20 6.63 15.72
CA ALA A 475 -20.97 6.09 14.38
C ALA A 475 -21.58 7.03 13.34
N ILE A 476 -20.73 7.63 12.53
CA ILE A 476 -21.10 8.61 11.52
C ILE A 476 -22.08 7.94 10.55
N GLY A 477 -23.29 8.48 10.44
CA GLY A 477 -24.29 7.99 9.51
C GLY A 477 -25.05 6.74 9.89
N ALA A 478 -24.94 6.25 11.12
CA ALA A 478 -25.77 5.17 11.62
C ALA A 478 -27.24 5.60 11.67
N GLY A 479 -27.91 5.47 10.56
CA GLY A 479 -29.38 5.39 10.55
C GLY A 479 -29.74 4.08 11.21
N ARG A 480 -30.29 4.14 12.41
CA ARG A 480 -30.74 2.98 13.21
C ARG A 480 -31.93 2.22 12.60
N SER A 481 -32.17 2.37 11.31
CA SER A 481 -33.18 1.57 10.62
C SER A 481 -32.48 0.43 9.88
N PRO A 482 -32.87 -0.83 10.11
CA PRO A 482 -32.32 -1.98 9.35
C PRO A 482 -32.48 -1.87 7.84
N GLN A 483 -33.23 -0.90 7.36
CA GLN A 483 -33.55 -0.69 5.94
C GLN A 483 -32.74 0.42 5.27
N THR A 484 -31.91 1.18 6.02
CA THR A 484 -31.10 2.25 5.44
C THR A 484 -29.63 1.96 5.69
N PRO A 485 -28.89 1.45 4.71
CA PRO A 485 -27.44 1.24 4.85
C PRO A 485 -26.77 2.54 5.27
N SER A 486 -25.92 2.51 6.29
CA SER A 486 -25.05 3.64 6.60
C SER A 486 -24.02 3.83 5.49
N VAL A 487 -23.44 5.04 5.34
CA VAL A 487 -22.35 5.28 4.37
C VAL A 487 -21.17 4.32 4.63
N VAL A 488 -20.90 4.01 5.89
CA VAL A 488 -19.90 3.03 6.30
C VAL A 488 -20.22 1.66 5.72
N GLY A 489 -21.46 1.19 5.90
CA GLY A 489 -21.91 -0.10 5.35
C GLY A 489 -21.89 -0.13 3.82
N MET A 490 -22.27 0.98 3.17
CA MET A 490 -22.18 1.08 1.70
C MET A 490 -20.73 0.95 1.22
N LEU A 491 -19.78 1.63 1.87
CA LEU A 491 -18.35 1.56 1.55
C LEU A 491 -17.76 0.19 1.87
N ALA A 492 -18.15 -0.42 2.99
CA ALA A 492 -17.72 -1.77 3.34
C ALA A 492 -18.10 -2.77 2.24
N TRP A 493 -19.39 -2.79 1.83
CA TRP A 493 -19.86 -3.64 0.73
C TRP A 493 -19.19 -3.32 -0.62
N TYR A 494 -18.90 -2.04 -0.86
CA TYR A 494 -18.14 -1.64 -2.04
C TYR A 494 -16.73 -2.24 -2.02
N ILE A 495 -16.03 -2.13 -0.90
CA ILE A 495 -14.68 -2.69 -0.71
C ILE A 495 -14.71 -4.22 -0.80
N ASP A 496 -15.71 -4.88 -0.20
CA ASP A 496 -15.85 -6.33 -0.26
C ASP A 496 -15.93 -6.83 -1.71
N ARG A 497 -16.78 -6.18 -2.52
CA ARG A 497 -16.95 -6.54 -3.94
C ARG A 497 -15.70 -6.22 -4.75
N ALA A 498 -15.10 -5.04 -4.53
CA ALA A 498 -13.88 -4.65 -5.21
C ALA A 498 -12.71 -5.59 -4.83
N GLY A 499 -12.52 -5.85 -3.54
CA GLY A 499 -11.49 -6.75 -3.03
C GLY A 499 -11.60 -8.16 -3.61
N TYR A 500 -12.83 -8.67 -3.71
CA TYR A 500 -13.09 -9.95 -4.37
C TYR A 500 -12.68 -9.92 -5.84
N LEU A 501 -13.19 -8.98 -6.63
CA LEU A 501 -12.89 -8.87 -8.06
C LEU A 501 -11.40 -8.67 -8.32
N MET A 502 -10.74 -7.86 -7.51
CA MET A 502 -9.32 -7.56 -7.66
C MET A 502 -8.39 -8.69 -7.17
N SER A 503 -8.91 -9.64 -6.36
CA SER A 503 -8.14 -10.78 -5.85
C SER A 503 -8.21 -12.02 -6.74
N ILE A 504 -9.16 -12.11 -7.66
CA ILE A 504 -9.35 -13.27 -8.54
C ILE A 504 -8.88 -12.99 -9.97
N GLY A 505 -8.64 -14.03 -10.72
CA GLY A 505 -8.06 -13.91 -12.07
C GLY A 505 -6.58 -13.54 -12.00
N ARG A 506 -6.03 -13.27 -13.15
CA ARG A 506 -4.62 -12.95 -13.36
C ARG A 506 -4.46 -11.47 -13.75
N PRO A 507 -3.49 -10.75 -13.18
CA PRO A 507 -3.15 -9.39 -13.64
C PRO A 507 -2.68 -9.43 -15.09
N ALA A 508 -2.92 -8.34 -15.83
CA ALA A 508 -2.69 -8.32 -17.29
C ALA A 508 -1.84 -7.12 -17.77
N ALA A 509 -1.24 -6.33 -16.88
CA ALA A 509 -0.32 -5.27 -17.25
C ALA A 509 0.83 -5.84 -18.11
N GLN A 510 1.10 -5.20 -19.27
CA GLN A 510 2.09 -5.68 -20.23
C GLN A 510 3.44 -4.98 -20.09
N VAL A 511 3.56 -3.97 -19.25
CA VAL A 511 4.74 -3.15 -19.06
C VAL A 511 5.33 -3.35 -17.67
N GLY A 512 6.62 -3.69 -17.63
CA GLY A 512 7.42 -3.65 -16.41
C GLY A 512 8.20 -2.34 -16.34
N LEU A 513 8.10 -1.61 -15.24
CA LEU A 513 8.93 -0.46 -14.91
C LEU A 513 10.06 -0.91 -14.00
N TYR A 514 11.29 -0.86 -14.51
CA TYR A 514 12.45 -1.33 -13.75
C TYR A 514 12.68 -0.50 -12.49
N HIS A 515 12.88 -1.17 -11.35
CA HIS A 515 13.20 -0.57 -10.05
C HIS A 515 14.70 -0.50 -9.84
N PRO A 516 15.33 0.68 -9.95
CA PRO A 516 16.80 0.81 -9.98
C PRO A 516 17.45 0.89 -8.59
N ALA A 517 17.10 -0.03 -7.66
CA ALA A 517 17.58 -0.04 -6.29
C ALA A 517 19.12 0.03 -6.17
N SER A 518 19.84 -0.69 -7.03
CA SER A 518 21.30 -0.68 -7.07
C SER A 518 21.89 0.72 -7.35
N SER A 519 21.22 1.51 -8.18
CA SER A 519 21.62 2.91 -8.44
C SER A 519 21.29 3.82 -7.28
N MET A 520 20.16 3.59 -6.62
CA MET A 520 19.75 4.35 -5.43
C MET A 520 20.76 4.12 -4.28
N TRP A 521 21.24 2.90 -4.09
CA TRP A 521 22.30 2.59 -3.11
C TRP A 521 23.63 3.30 -3.41
N LEU A 522 23.92 3.61 -4.67
CA LEU A 522 25.05 4.45 -5.05
C LEU A 522 24.76 5.96 -4.87
N GLY A 523 23.63 6.34 -4.30
CA GLY A 523 23.26 7.72 -4.04
C GLY A 523 22.65 8.46 -5.24
N ASP A 524 22.24 7.76 -6.30
CA ASP A 524 21.66 8.36 -7.50
C ASP A 524 20.18 8.73 -7.30
N LEU A 525 19.91 9.93 -6.80
CA LEU A 525 18.55 10.47 -6.65
C LEU A 525 17.78 10.59 -7.98
N GLU A 526 18.49 10.72 -9.10
CA GLU A 526 17.83 10.77 -10.41
C GLU A 526 17.20 9.44 -10.78
N ALA A 527 17.76 8.33 -10.30
CA ALA A 527 17.19 7.00 -10.47
C ALA A 527 15.77 6.92 -9.85
N ASP A 528 15.60 7.40 -8.63
CA ASP A 528 14.29 7.45 -7.96
C ASP A 528 13.32 8.41 -8.67
N ARG A 529 13.74 9.67 -8.88
CA ARG A 529 12.90 10.71 -9.48
C ARG A 529 12.40 10.34 -10.88
N SER A 530 13.28 9.77 -11.71
CA SER A 530 12.89 9.33 -13.06
C SER A 530 11.95 8.13 -13.03
N THR A 531 12.09 7.23 -12.08
CA THR A 531 11.18 6.10 -11.87
C THR A 531 9.78 6.59 -11.52
N THR A 532 9.68 7.46 -10.51
CA THR A 532 8.41 8.07 -10.10
C THR A 532 7.74 8.81 -11.24
N LYS A 533 8.49 9.65 -11.95
CA LYS A 533 7.98 10.42 -13.10
C LYS A 533 7.46 9.52 -14.22
N LEU A 534 8.22 8.51 -14.61
CA LEU A 534 7.81 7.58 -15.67
C LEU A 534 6.55 6.79 -15.28
N GLY A 535 6.45 6.33 -14.04
CA GLY A 535 5.25 5.65 -13.55
C GLY A 535 3.99 6.50 -13.71
N TRP A 536 4.06 7.79 -13.38
CA TRP A 536 2.97 8.73 -13.60
C TRP A 536 2.66 8.92 -15.09
N GLN A 537 3.67 9.14 -15.91
CA GLN A 537 3.51 9.36 -17.34
C GLN A 537 2.87 8.17 -18.05
N LEU A 538 3.18 6.94 -17.64
CA LEU A 538 2.53 5.74 -18.15
C LEU A 538 1.02 5.76 -17.83
N PHE A 539 0.63 6.02 -16.58
CA PHE A 539 -0.78 6.11 -16.20
C PHE A 539 -1.54 7.22 -16.92
N GLU A 540 -0.92 8.40 -17.09
CA GLU A 540 -1.53 9.52 -17.82
C GLU A 540 -1.80 9.22 -19.30
N HIS A 541 -1.17 8.17 -19.84
CA HIS A 541 -1.37 7.69 -21.21
C HIS A 541 -2.09 6.35 -21.28
N GLN A 542 -2.82 6.00 -20.23
CA GLN A 542 -3.56 4.75 -20.14
C GLN A 542 -2.67 3.51 -20.38
N VAL A 543 -1.54 3.44 -19.70
CA VAL A 543 -0.66 2.27 -19.68
C VAL A 543 -0.59 1.76 -18.25
N ASP A 544 -1.16 0.58 -17.99
CA ASP A 544 -0.95 -0.11 -16.70
C ASP A 544 0.43 -0.78 -16.70
N TRP A 545 1.07 -0.80 -15.54
CA TRP A 545 2.43 -1.27 -15.37
C TRP A 545 2.66 -1.86 -13.98
N ASP A 546 3.69 -2.71 -13.84
CA ASP A 546 4.19 -3.18 -12.55
C ASP A 546 5.66 -2.81 -12.39
N TYR A 547 6.11 -2.62 -11.16
CA TYR A 547 7.54 -2.57 -10.87
C TYR A 547 8.19 -3.91 -11.18
N PHE A 548 9.44 -3.86 -11.62
CA PHE A 548 10.24 -5.03 -11.94
C PHE A 548 11.64 -4.88 -11.36
N ASP A 549 11.94 -5.58 -10.26
CA ASP A 549 13.23 -5.51 -9.59
C ASP A 549 14.30 -6.36 -10.28
N GLU A 550 15.57 -6.04 -10.02
CA GLU A 550 16.73 -6.70 -10.63
C GLU A 550 16.76 -8.22 -10.36
N GLN A 551 16.44 -8.61 -9.14
CA GLN A 551 16.47 -10.02 -8.76
C GLN A 551 15.35 -10.82 -9.43
N SER A 552 14.20 -10.22 -9.66
CA SER A 552 13.08 -10.86 -10.35
C SER A 552 13.38 -11.15 -11.80
N LEU A 553 14.25 -10.37 -12.47
CA LEU A 553 14.72 -10.67 -13.83
C LEU A 553 15.34 -12.07 -13.94
N SER A 554 16.09 -12.50 -12.93
CA SER A 554 16.81 -13.77 -12.94
C SER A 554 16.11 -14.89 -12.18
N SER A 555 15.25 -14.59 -11.20
CA SER A 555 14.71 -15.58 -10.26
C SER A 555 13.26 -15.99 -10.52
N VAL A 556 12.42 -15.09 -11.06
CA VAL A 556 10.98 -15.36 -11.22
C VAL A 556 10.47 -15.19 -12.65
N ALA A 557 11.18 -14.43 -13.49
CA ALA A 557 10.74 -14.19 -14.86
C ALA A 557 11.17 -15.32 -15.79
N ALA A 558 10.23 -16.07 -16.35
CA ALA A 558 10.47 -17.01 -17.44
C ALA A 558 10.36 -16.29 -18.79
N LEU A 559 11.17 -16.69 -19.77
CA LEU A 559 11.04 -16.23 -21.14
C LEU A 559 10.03 -17.11 -21.87
N GLU A 560 8.82 -16.60 -22.05
CA GLU A 560 7.72 -17.29 -22.72
C GLU A 560 6.86 -16.30 -23.53
N ASP A 561 6.27 -16.75 -24.61
CA ASP A 561 5.29 -16.01 -25.40
C ASP A 561 5.75 -14.63 -25.89
N GLY A 562 7.05 -14.48 -26.15
CA GLY A 562 7.65 -13.21 -26.58
C GLY A 562 7.75 -12.15 -25.48
N GLY A 563 7.79 -12.56 -24.21
CA GLY A 563 7.89 -11.68 -23.06
C GLY A 563 8.52 -12.33 -21.83
N PHE A 564 8.50 -11.63 -20.72
CA PHE A 564 8.78 -12.18 -19.40
C PHE A 564 7.47 -12.60 -18.71
N LYS A 565 7.34 -13.86 -18.40
CA LYS A 565 6.22 -14.41 -17.64
C LYS A 565 6.61 -14.52 -16.17
N ASN A 566 5.83 -13.90 -15.30
CA ASN A 566 6.02 -13.96 -13.84
C ASN A 566 5.32 -15.18 -13.22
N LEU A 567 5.43 -15.33 -11.89
CA LEU A 567 4.83 -16.46 -11.17
C LEU A 567 3.29 -16.41 -11.13
N SER A 568 2.67 -15.25 -11.37
CA SER A 568 1.21 -15.13 -11.55
C SER A 568 0.74 -15.61 -12.94
N GLY A 569 1.68 -15.89 -13.85
CA GLY A 569 1.39 -16.20 -15.24
C GLY A 569 1.12 -15.00 -16.12
N GLN A 570 1.30 -13.79 -15.63
CA GLN A 570 1.25 -12.53 -16.38
C GLN A 570 2.49 -12.42 -17.28
N VAL A 571 2.33 -11.83 -18.47
CA VAL A 571 3.41 -11.69 -19.45
C VAL A 571 3.70 -10.22 -19.71
N TYR A 572 4.90 -9.77 -19.34
CA TYR A 572 5.39 -8.43 -19.67
C TYR A 572 6.02 -8.45 -21.07
N ARG A 573 5.51 -7.63 -21.96
CA ARG A 573 5.99 -7.49 -23.36
C ARG A 573 6.94 -6.33 -23.54
N ALA A 574 7.02 -5.44 -22.57
CA ALA A 574 7.98 -4.35 -22.54
C ALA A 574 8.57 -4.16 -21.14
N ILE A 575 9.85 -3.83 -21.07
CA ILE A 575 10.51 -3.34 -19.87
C ILE A 575 11.00 -1.91 -20.15
N VAL A 576 10.56 -0.97 -19.33
CA VAL A 576 11.00 0.43 -19.35
C VAL A 576 11.99 0.62 -18.21
N VAL A 577 13.20 1.01 -18.53
CA VAL A 577 14.28 1.25 -17.57
C VAL A 577 14.46 2.75 -17.39
N PRO A 578 14.19 3.33 -16.21
CA PRO A 578 14.42 4.74 -15.92
C PRO A 578 15.92 5.05 -15.87
N SER A 579 16.27 6.30 -15.60
CA SER A 579 17.67 6.68 -15.38
C SER A 579 18.32 5.73 -14.37
N THR A 580 19.41 5.08 -14.75
CA THR A 580 20.12 4.12 -13.91
C THR A 580 21.63 4.19 -14.12
N ALA A 581 22.40 4.12 -13.05
CA ALA A 581 23.85 4.20 -13.07
C ALA A 581 24.53 2.83 -13.21
N VAL A 582 23.88 1.79 -12.68
CA VAL A 582 24.43 0.43 -12.61
C VAL A 582 23.33 -0.61 -12.81
N MET A 583 23.65 -1.70 -13.49
CA MET A 583 22.82 -2.90 -13.59
C MET A 583 23.69 -4.15 -13.48
N SER A 584 23.12 -5.26 -13.01
CA SER A 584 23.87 -6.52 -12.93
C SER A 584 24.13 -7.10 -14.32
N LYS A 585 25.29 -7.79 -14.48
CA LYS A 585 25.61 -8.52 -15.71
C LYS A 585 24.55 -9.58 -16.02
N ALA A 586 24.08 -10.29 -14.99
CA ALA A 586 23.04 -11.31 -15.14
C ALA A 586 21.71 -10.69 -15.60
N GLY A 587 21.30 -9.56 -15.01
CA GLY A 587 20.10 -8.81 -15.44
C GLY A 587 20.20 -8.34 -16.89
N LEU A 588 21.35 -7.78 -17.29
CA LEU A 588 21.57 -7.34 -18.68
C LEU A 588 21.53 -8.50 -19.68
N GLU A 589 22.08 -9.66 -19.35
CA GLU A 589 22.01 -10.87 -20.19
C GLU A 589 20.57 -11.37 -20.33
N ARG A 590 19.81 -11.33 -19.23
CA ARG A 590 18.38 -11.68 -19.24
C ARG A 590 17.57 -10.71 -20.11
N LEU A 591 17.83 -9.41 -19.99
CA LEU A 591 17.19 -8.40 -20.83
C LEU A 591 17.56 -8.53 -22.30
N ARG A 592 18.82 -8.87 -22.63
CA ARG A 592 19.24 -9.19 -23.99
C ARG A 592 18.46 -10.40 -24.53
N SER A 593 18.33 -11.45 -23.72
CA SER A 593 17.55 -12.64 -24.09
C SER A 593 16.06 -12.32 -24.26
N PHE A 594 15.52 -11.43 -23.44
CA PHE A 594 14.15 -10.93 -23.56
C PHE A 594 13.90 -10.23 -24.90
N VAL A 595 14.82 -9.35 -25.30
CA VAL A 595 14.73 -8.67 -26.62
C VAL A 595 14.89 -9.66 -27.77
N GLY A 596 15.82 -10.63 -27.63
CA GLY A 596 16.00 -11.71 -28.60
C GLY A 596 14.75 -12.59 -28.78
N GLY A 597 13.92 -12.70 -27.75
CA GLY A 597 12.62 -13.37 -27.76
C GLY A 597 11.45 -12.52 -28.27
N GLY A 598 11.68 -11.26 -28.66
CA GLY A 598 10.65 -10.35 -29.19
C GLY A 598 10.13 -9.32 -28.18
N GLY A 599 10.61 -9.32 -26.94
CA GLY A 599 10.29 -8.30 -25.95
C GLY A 599 10.87 -6.93 -26.28
N LYS A 600 10.26 -5.86 -25.82
CA LYS A 600 10.72 -4.48 -26.03
C LYS A 600 11.43 -3.96 -24.79
N LEU A 601 12.69 -3.55 -24.94
CA LEU A 601 13.48 -2.94 -23.89
C LEU A 601 13.76 -1.49 -24.21
N ILE A 602 13.39 -0.58 -23.30
CA ILE A 602 13.46 0.86 -23.51
C ILE A 602 14.19 1.49 -22.33
N PHE A 603 15.39 2.04 -22.56
CA PHE A 603 16.09 2.87 -21.59
C PHE A 603 15.69 4.34 -21.78
N VAL A 604 15.41 5.03 -20.68
CA VAL A 604 14.96 6.43 -20.66
C VAL A 604 15.88 7.26 -19.78
N GLY A 605 16.53 8.26 -20.33
CA GLY A 605 17.47 9.14 -19.61
C GLY A 605 18.88 8.54 -19.49
N LYS A 606 19.44 8.54 -18.26
CA LYS A 606 20.79 7.98 -18.05
C LYS A 606 20.80 6.47 -18.26
N THR A 607 21.76 6.00 -19.04
CA THR A 607 22.02 4.57 -19.19
C THR A 607 23.12 4.11 -18.22
N PRO A 608 23.13 2.81 -17.83
CA PRO A 608 24.12 2.31 -16.89
C PRO A 608 25.55 2.45 -17.44
N LYS A 609 26.43 2.95 -16.59
CA LYS A 609 27.89 3.08 -16.86
C LYS A 609 28.70 1.95 -16.23
N LEU A 610 28.04 1.15 -15.40
CA LEU A 610 28.67 0.06 -14.67
C LEU A 610 27.84 -1.22 -14.85
N ALA A 611 28.54 -2.32 -15.10
CA ALA A 611 27.97 -3.67 -15.05
C ALA A 611 28.41 -4.36 -13.76
N LEU A 612 27.44 -4.62 -12.87
CA LEU A 612 27.68 -5.24 -11.57
C LEU A 612 27.88 -6.75 -11.73
N GLY A 613 28.99 -7.24 -11.19
CA GLY A 613 29.23 -8.66 -10.98
C GLY A 613 28.68 -9.11 -9.63
N LYS A 614 29.58 -9.61 -8.76
CA LYS A 614 29.23 -10.04 -7.41
C LYS A 614 29.23 -8.87 -6.40
N THR A 615 30.08 -7.89 -6.62
CA THR A 615 30.29 -6.76 -5.72
C THR A 615 30.31 -5.43 -6.48
N PHE A 616 29.84 -4.38 -5.82
CA PHE A 616 29.93 -3.02 -6.36
C PHE A 616 31.38 -2.53 -6.47
N LEU A 617 32.29 -3.00 -5.60
CA LEU A 617 33.72 -2.64 -5.67
C LEU A 617 34.36 -3.02 -7.01
N ASP A 618 33.95 -4.13 -7.61
CA ASP A 618 34.52 -4.63 -8.86
C ASP A 618 33.75 -4.20 -10.12
N ALA A 619 32.68 -3.43 -9.98
CA ALA A 619 31.90 -2.96 -11.11
C ALA A 619 32.72 -1.94 -11.94
N LYS A 620 33.20 -2.32 -13.13
CA LYS A 620 34.08 -1.47 -13.96
C LYS A 620 33.69 -1.42 -15.44
N GLU A 621 32.89 -2.39 -15.89
CA GLU A 621 32.56 -2.53 -17.30
C GLU A 621 31.41 -1.60 -17.68
N VAL A 622 31.52 -0.96 -18.84
CA VAL A 622 30.41 -0.26 -19.46
C VAL A 622 29.59 -1.29 -20.26
N PRO A 623 28.29 -1.48 -19.96
CA PRO A 623 27.50 -2.48 -20.66
C PRO A 623 27.23 -2.08 -22.12
N ASP A 624 27.24 -3.07 -23.02
CA ASP A 624 26.71 -2.91 -24.38
C ASP A 624 25.19 -2.94 -24.36
N LEU A 625 24.56 -1.86 -24.79
CA LEU A 625 23.10 -1.67 -24.85
C LEU A 625 22.59 -1.60 -26.30
N SER A 626 23.35 -1.99 -27.28
CA SER A 626 22.99 -1.92 -28.72
C SER A 626 21.74 -2.71 -29.09
N PHE A 627 21.30 -3.62 -28.21
CA PHE A 627 20.08 -4.43 -28.37
C PHE A 627 18.81 -3.73 -27.86
N ALA A 628 18.91 -2.57 -27.22
CA ALA A 628 17.79 -1.87 -26.61
C ALA A 628 17.45 -0.57 -27.35
N THR A 629 16.24 -0.07 -27.17
CA THR A 629 15.85 1.27 -27.58
C THR A 629 16.32 2.27 -26.53
N LEU A 630 17.10 3.28 -26.95
CA LEU A 630 17.60 4.33 -26.06
C LEU A 630 16.82 5.62 -26.33
N ILE A 631 16.23 6.21 -25.30
CA ILE A 631 15.50 7.47 -25.35
C ILE A 631 16.27 8.52 -24.53
N GLU A 632 16.97 9.39 -25.25
CA GLU A 632 17.72 10.49 -24.65
C GLU A 632 16.80 11.49 -23.91
N PRO A 633 17.28 12.14 -22.84
CA PRO A 633 16.48 13.06 -22.01
C PRO A 633 16.26 14.43 -22.69
N SER A 634 15.77 14.44 -23.92
CA SER A 634 15.51 15.66 -24.70
C SER A 634 14.18 15.58 -25.44
N GLY A 635 13.53 16.70 -25.64
CA GLY A 635 12.23 16.78 -26.34
C GLY A 635 11.10 16.08 -25.59
N ASP A 636 10.07 15.66 -26.32
CA ASP A 636 8.95 14.92 -25.74
C ASP A 636 9.31 13.45 -25.50
N ILE A 637 9.82 13.21 -24.30
CA ILE A 637 10.24 11.87 -23.82
C ILE A 637 9.02 10.95 -23.76
N THR A 638 7.92 11.43 -23.22
CA THR A 638 6.72 10.63 -22.95
C THR A 638 6.15 10.05 -24.24
N SER A 639 5.90 10.88 -25.25
CA SER A 639 5.38 10.39 -26.54
C SER A 639 6.31 9.37 -27.18
N ARG A 640 7.65 9.53 -27.03
CA ARG A 640 8.63 8.55 -27.58
C ARG A 640 8.58 7.22 -26.83
N VAL A 641 8.41 7.25 -25.49
CA VAL A 641 8.23 6.03 -24.69
C VAL A 641 6.95 5.33 -25.11
N ILE A 642 5.83 6.03 -25.13
CA ILE A 642 4.52 5.47 -25.52
C ILE A 642 4.55 4.86 -26.92
N ALA A 643 5.16 5.54 -27.89
CA ALA A 643 5.29 5.03 -29.27
C ALA A 643 6.17 3.76 -29.37
N ALA A 644 7.11 3.56 -28.45
CA ALA A 644 7.97 2.38 -28.41
C ALA A 644 7.32 1.17 -27.73
N LEU A 645 6.26 1.37 -26.94
CA LEU A 645 5.55 0.31 -26.22
C LEU A 645 4.78 -0.64 -27.15
N PRO A 646 4.37 -1.83 -26.70
CA PRO A 646 3.40 -2.66 -27.39
C PRO A 646 2.07 -1.93 -27.55
N LYS A 647 1.21 -2.45 -28.45
CA LYS A 647 -0.18 -1.95 -28.54
C LYS A 647 -0.84 -2.09 -27.16
N PRO A 648 -1.39 -1.01 -26.61
CA PRO A 648 -2.06 -1.06 -25.31
C PRO A 648 -3.33 -1.92 -25.39
N ASP A 649 -3.69 -2.53 -24.27
CA ASP A 649 -4.95 -3.28 -24.08
C ASP A 649 -6.16 -2.35 -23.89
N VAL A 650 -5.93 -1.09 -23.56
CA VAL A 650 -6.94 -0.01 -23.53
C VAL A 650 -6.50 1.13 -24.44
N ALA A 651 -7.38 1.57 -25.33
CA ALA A 651 -7.20 2.77 -26.14
C ALA A 651 -8.45 3.65 -26.04
N LEU A 652 -8.25 4.93 -25.80
CA LEU A 652 -9.31 5.94 -25.85
C LEU A 652 -9.29 6.66 -27.20
N ASP A 653 -10.43 7.24 -27.59
CA ASP A 653 -10.52 8.11 -28.79
C ASP A 653 -9.58 9.32 -28.71
N SER A 654 -9.26 9.79 -27.51
CA SER A 654 -8.16 10.70 -27.22
C SER A 654 -7.58 10.43 -25.84
N PRO A 655 -6.24 10.54 -25.64
CA PRO A 655 -5.61 10.37 -24.35
C PRO A 655 -6.22 11.29 -23.29
N LEU A 656 -6.29 10.82 -22.07
CA LEU A 656 -6.88 11.54 -20.96
C LEU A 656 -6.02 11.38 -19.70
N ALA A 657 -5.26 12.42 -19.37
CA ALA A 657 -4.59 12.49 -18.09
C ALA A 657 -5.62 12.36 -16.95
N ARG A 658 -5.26 11.73 -15.86
CA ARG A 658 -6.12 11.44 -14.71
C ARG A 658 -7.27 10.45 -14.97
N LEU A 659 -7.24 9.70 -16.05
CA LEU A 659 -8.01 8.48 -16.20
C LEU A 659 -7.04 7.30 -16.13
N THR A 660 -7.12 6.55 -15.06
CA THR A 660 -6.31 5.35 -14.84
C THR A 660 -7.17 4.10 -14.95
N TYR A 661 -6.53 2.98 -15.22
CA TYR A 661 -7.20 1.69 -15.21
C TYR A 661 -6.24 0.60 -14.75
N THR A 662 -6.81 -0.53 -14.33
CA THR A 662 -6.09 -1.80 -14.23
C THR A 662 -6.90 -2.92 -14.89
N HIS A 663 -6.20 -3.92 -15.41
CA HIS A 663 -6.76 -5.03 -16.18
C HIS A 663 -6.46 -6.38 -15.53
N ARG A 664 -7.48 -7.23 -15.44
CA ARG A 664 -7.35 -8.63 -15.01
C ARG A 664 -8.05 -9.55 -15.99
N THR A 665 -7.46 -10.72 -16.23
CA THR A 665 -8.05 -11.75 -17.08
C THR A 665 -8.65 -12.87 -16.24
N TRP A 666 -9.82 -13.36 -16.67
CA TRP A 666 -10.46 -14.56 -16.16
C TRP A 666 -10.40 -15.70 -17.21
N ARG A 667 -11.04 -16.81 -16.93
CA ARG A 667 -11.04 -17.96 -17.85
C ARG A 667 -11.67 -17.64 -19.21
N ASP A 668 -12.73 -16.86 -19.23
CA ASP A 668 -13.56 -16.51 -20.39
C ASP A 668 -13.97 -15.04 -20.44
N GLY A 669 -13.28 -14.17 -19.73
CA GLY A 669 -13.57 -12.74 -19.71
C GLY A 669 -12.42 -11.91 -19.18
N ASP A 670 -12.54 -10.61 -19.40
CA ASP A 670 -11.57 -9.60 -19.02
C ASP A 670 -12.23 -8.53 -18.15
N LEU A 671 -11.63 -8.18 -17.03
CA LEU A 671 -12.07 -7.14 -16.12
C LEU A 671 -11.22 -5.90 -16.29
N TYR A 672 -11.85 -4.76 -16.48
CA TYR A 672 -11.24 -3.42 -16.49
C TYR A 672 -11.82 -2.60 -15.36
N PHE A 673 -10.96 -2.17 -14.43
CA PHE A 673 -11.32 -1.22 -13.40
C PHE A 673 -10.82 0.16 -13.85
N PHE A 674 -11.73 1.04 -14.24
CA PHE A 674 -11.43 2.43 -14.63
C PHE A 674 -11.66 3.37 -13.45
N PHE A 675 -10.80 4.38 -13.31
CA PHE A 675 -10.95 5.41 -12.31
C PHE A 675 -10.65 6.80 -12.87
N ASN A 676 -11.62 7.69 -12.74
CA ASN A 676 -11.47 9.12 -13.06
C ASN A 676 -10.92 9.87 -11.85
N GLU A 677 -9.63 10.13 -11.83
CA GLU A 677 -8.94 10.86 -10.75
C GLU A 677 -9.20 12.39 -10.81
N SER A 678 -10.08 12.86 -11.68
CA SER A 678 -10.41 14.27 -11.84
C SER A 678 -11.81 14.62 -11.32
N ASN A 679 -12.01 15.89 -11.00
CA ASN A 679 -13.32 16.46 -10.64
C ASN A 679 -14.20 16.84 -11.84
N GLN A 680 -13.89 16.32 -13.03
CA GLN A 680 -14.61 16.61 -14.26
C GLN A 680 -15.32 15.35 -14.78
N LEU A 681 -16.52 15.55 -15.34
CA LEU A 681 -17.17 14.50 -16.12
C LEU A 681 -16.31 14.16 -17.34
N GLN A 682 -16.03 12.87 -17.51
CA GLN A 682 -15.28 12.35 -18.63
C GLN A 682 -16.18 11.53 -19.55
N VAL A 683 -16.17 11.87 -20.84
CA VAL A 683 -16.92 11.16 -21.88
C VAL A 683 -15.92 10.77 -22.97
N ARG A 684 -15.72 9.46 -23.14
CA ARG A 684 -14.77 8.92 -24.12
C ARG A 684 -15.36 7.71 -24.83
N THR A 685 -14.77 7.35 -25.94
CA THR A 685 -14.95 6.03 -26.54
C THR A 685 -13.74 5.18 -26.18
N ALA A 686 -13.95 4.12 -25.40
CA ALA A 686 -12.92 3.17 -25.06
C ALA A 686 -12.94 1.99 -26.03
N THR A 687 -11.76 1.50 -26.40
CA THR A 687 -11.55 0.23 -27.10
C THR A 687 -10.64 -0.60 -26.22
N VAL A 688 -11.11 -1.75 -25.76
CA VAL A 688 -10.37 -2.63 -24.86
C VAL A 688 -10.15 -4.00 -25.49
N ALA A 689 -9.05 -4.66 -25.16
CA ALA A 689 -8.81 -6.03 -25.59
C ALA A 689 -9.85 -6.98 -25.00
N GLY A 690 -10.22 -8.04 -25.69
CA GLY A 690 -11.17 -9.04 -25.23
C GLY A 690 -12.30 -9.31 -26.23
N HIS A 691 -13.07 -10.35 -25.93
CA HIS A 691 -14.14 -10.84 -26.80
C HIS A 691 -15.44 -10.98 -26.01
N GLY A 692 -16.57 -10.67 -26.65
CA GLY A 692 -17.90 -10.82 -26.07
C GLY A 692 -18.63 -9.51 -25.89
N GLN A 693 -19.46 -9.41 -24.86
CA GLN A 693 -20.26 -8.24 -24.52
C GLN A 693 -19.60 -7.45 -23.40
N ALA A 694 -19.65 -6.11 -23.48
CA ALA A 694 -19.25 -5.28 -22.35
C ALA A 694 -20.40 -5.16 -21.33
N GLN A 695 -20.04 -5.25 -20.05
CA GLN A 695 -20.97 -5.22 -18.92
C GLN A 695 -20.45 -4.26 -17.86
N ALA A 696 -21.32 -3.45 -17.28
CA ALA A 696 -21.00 -2.63 -16.12
C ALA A 696 -21.36 -3.40 -14.84
N TRP A 697 -20.41 -3.56 -13.95
CA TRP A 697 -20.56 -4.22 -12.66
C TRP A 697 -20.54 -3.16 -11.56
N ASP A 698 -21.69 -2.87 -10.95
CA ASP A 698 -21.82 -1.82 -9.94
C ASP A 698 -21.35 -2.32 -8.57
N LEU A 699 -20.20 -1.85 -8.13
CA LEU A 699 -19.64 -2.20 -6.82
C LEU A 699 -20.49 -1.69 -5.64
N GLY A 700 -21.25 -0.61 -5.82
CA GLY A 700 -22.14 -0.07 -4.79
C GLY A 700 -23.32 -0.97 -4.51
N THR A 701 -23.96 -1.47 -5.54
CA THR A 701 -25.21 -2.25 -5.47
C THR A 701 -25.02 -3.75 -5.60
N GLY A 702 -23.93 -4.19 -6.23
CA GLY A 702 -23.72 -5.58 -6.59
C GLY A 702 -24.58 -6.04 -7.77
N THR A 703 -25.03 -5.11 -8.62
CA THR A 703 -25.78 -5.40 -9.84
C THR A 703 -24.87 -5.44 -11.06
N ILE A 704 -25.30 -6.20 -12.07
CA ILE A 704 -24.61 -6.34 -13.35
C ILE A 704 -25.56 -5.90 -14.45
N HIS A 705 -25.10 -5.03 -15.34
CA HIS A 705 -25.87 -4.53 -16.48
C HIS A 705 -25.11 -4.72 -17.77
N ALA A 706 -25.77 -5.15 -18.82
CA ALA A 706 -25.16 -5.10 -20.16
C ALA A 706 -24.97 -3.62 -20.55
N MET A 707 -23.91 -3.31 -21.30
CA MET A 707 -23.71 -1.97 -21.83
C MET A 707 -24.39 -1.81 -23.18
N ALA A 708 -24.95 -0.62 -23.44
CA ALA A 708 -25.44 -0.22 -24.75
C ALA A 708 -24.28 0.21 -25.68
N ASP A 709 -24.54 0.25 -26.98
CA ASP A 709 -23.64 0.78 -28.01
C ASP A 709 -22.26 0.09 -28.06
N VAL A 710 -22.24 -1.21 -27.76
CA VAL A 710 -21.04 -2.05 -27.80
C VAL A 710 -20.79 -2.57 -29.21
N THR A 711 -19.55 -2.44 -29.71
CA THR A 711 -19.16 -2.88 -31.05
C THR A 711 -17.88 -3.73 -30.98
N ALA A 712 -17.89 -4.91 -31.58
CA ALA A 712 -16.68 -5.71 -31.75
C ALA A 712 -15.77 -5.11 -32.81
N VAL A 713 -14.47 -5.02 -32.54
CA VAL A 713 -13.44 -4.46 -33.42
C VAL A 713 -12.21 -5.36 -33.42
N GLY A 714 -12.19 -6.38 -34.28
CA GLY A 714 -11.15 -7.42 -34.26
C GLY A 714 -11.13 -8.15 -32.92
N ASP A 715 -9.97 -8.22 -32.27
CA ASP A 715 -9.77 -8.82 -30.95
C ASP A 715 -10.06 -7.85 -29.79
N SER A 716 -10.91 -6.86 -30.04
CA SER A 716 -11.21 -5.80 -29.07
C SER A 716 -12.70 -5.47 -29.09
N VAL A 717 -13.16 -4.85 -28.03
CA VAL A 717 -14.53 -4.36 -27.85
C VAL A 717 -14.49 -2.85 -27.66
N ARG A 718 -15.36 -2.14 -28.40
CA ARG A 718 -15.51 -0.68 -28.31
C ARG A 718 -16.83 -0.32 -27.68
N PHE A 719 -16.82 0.64 -26.75
CA PHE A 719 -18.00 1.13 -26.04
C PHE A 719 -17.84 2.57 -25.58
N PRO A 720 -18.93 3.31 -25.34
CA PRO A 720 -18.88 4.61 -24.69
C PRO A 720 -18.49 4.44 -23.22
N LEU A 721 -17.47 5.17 -22.77
CA LEU A 721 -17.02 5.23 -21.39
C LEU A 721 -17.37 6.61 -20.81
N VAL A 722 -18.33 6.64 -19.89
CA VAL A 722 -18.76 7.85 -19.18
C VAL A 722 -18.45 7.68 -17.71
N LEU A 723 -17.64 8.60 -17.16
CA LEU A 723 -17.23 8.61 -15.76
C LEU A 723 -17.47 10.00 -15.17
N GLY A 724 -18.29 10.07 -14.13
CA GLY A 724 -18.47 11.28 -13.33
C GLY A 724 -17.19 11.70 -12.59
N PRO A 725 -17.20 12.85 -11.91
CA PRO A 725 -16.11 13.26 -11.04
C PRO A 725 -15.78 12.18 -10.01
N TYR A 726 -14.50 11.79 -9.92
CA TYR A 726 -13.98 10.78 -8.98
C TYR A 726 -14.74 9.44 -9.03
N GLU A 727 -15.37 9.11 -10.14
CA GLU A 727 -16.05 7.83 -10.32
C GLU A 727 -15.08 6.73 -10.74
N ALA A 728 -15.19 5.57 -10.08
CA ALA A 728 -14.63 4.32 -10.55
C ALA A 728 -15.73 3.43 -11.16
N LYS A 729 -15.39 2.71 -12.21
CA LYS A 729 -16.31 1.81 -12.91
C LYS A 729 -15.61 0.51 -13.28
N VAL A 730 -16.27 -0.60 -12.95
CA VAL A 730 -15.83 -1.92 -13.39
C VAL A 730 -16.58 -2.28 -14.68
N ILE A 731 -15.80 -2.57 -15.72
CA ILE A 731 -16.30 -3.09 -16.98
C ILE A 731 -15.76 -4.50 -17.16
N VAL A 732 -16.65 -5.45 -17.39
CA VAL A 732 -16.27 -6.82 -17.75
C VAL A 732 -16.61 -7.07 -19.22
N VAL A 733 -15.65 -7.60 -19.96
CA VAL A 733 -15.84 -8.03 -21.34
C VAL A 733 -15.83 -9.57 -21.38
N GLY A 734 -16.92 -10.16 -21.86
CA GLY A 734 -17.06 -11.62 -21.86
C GLY A 734 -18.47 -12.08 -22.16
N PRO A 735 -18.82 -13.34 -21.84
CA PRO A 735 -20.20 -13.82 -21.93
C PRO A 735 -21.09 -13.08 -20.93
N LEU A 736 -22.36 -12.89 -21.26
CA LEU A 736 -23.34 -12.32 -20.32
C LEU A 736 -23.73 -13.38 -19.28
N PRO A 737 -23.60 -13.08 -17.98
CA PRO A 737 -24.04 -14.00 -16.95
C PRO A 737 -25.57 -14.07 -16.86
N GLY A 738 -26.09 -15.18 -16.30
CA GLY A 738 -27.53 -15.42 -16.21
C GLY A 738 -28.31 -14.40 -15.37
N ASN A 739 -27.64 -13.61 -14.52
CA ASN A 739 -28.25 -12.59 -13.65
C ASN A 739 -28.04 -11.16 -14.16
N VAL A 740 -27.69 -10.97 -15.45
CA VAL A 740 -27.53 -9.64 -16.04
C VAL A 740 -28.85 -8.87 -16.12
N GLY A 741 -28.86 -7.62 -15.68
CA GLY A 741 -29.99 -6.71 -15.79
C GLY A 741 -30.12 -6.07 -17.18
N ALA A 742 -31.19 -5.29 -17.37
CA ALA A 742 -31.38 -4.50 -18.58
C ALA A 742 -30.16 -3.61 -18.89
N PRO A 743 -29.86 -3.36 -20.17
CA PRO A 743 -28.71 -2.52 -20.54
C PRO A 743 -28.74 -1.16 -19.84
N GLU A 744 -27.56 -0.74 -19.33
CA GLU A 744 -27.40 0.64 -18.91
C GLU A 744 -27.59 1.58 -20.12
N PRO A 745 -28.42 2.61 -19.98
CA PRO A 745 -28.57 3.56 -21.07
C PRO A 745 -27.29 4.38 -21.28
N SER A 746 -27.00 4.69 -22.54
CA SER A 746 -25.90 5.61 -22.84
C SER A 746 -26.23 7.00 -22.33
N LEU A 747 -25.45 7.50 -21.39
CA LEU A 747 -25.60 8.82 -20.80
C LEU A 747 -25.07 9.95 -21.69
N ALA A 748 -24.39 9.59 -22.79
CA ALA A 748 -23.80 10.55 -23.72
C ALA A 748 -24.82 11.30 -24.57
N SER A 749 -26.08 10.84 -24.63
CA SER A 749 -27.12 11.37 -25.52
C SER A 749 -28.37 11.91 -24.83
N GLY A 750 -28.33 12.09 -23.50
CA GLY A 750 -29.47 12.59 -22.74
C GLY A 750 -29.76 14.10 -22.95
N SER A 751 -31.01 14.49 -22.90
CA SER A 751 -31.42 15.91 -22.87
C SER A 751 -32.09 16.25 -21.53
N THR A 752 -31.85 17.45 -21.04
CA THR A 752 -32.50 17.94 -19.82
C THR A 752 -34.00 18.15 -20.07
N VAL A 753 -34.85 17.50 -19.26
CA VAL A 753 -36.29 17.64 -19.32
C VAL A 753 -36.79 18.78 -18.42
N ALA A 754 -36.21 18.91 -17.24
CA ALA A 754 -36.54 19.97 -16.29
C ALA A 754 -35.33 20.31 -15.42
N GLU A 755 -35.12 21.60 -15.16
CA GLU A 755 -34.17 22.09 -14.15
C GLU A 755 -34.95 22.39 -12.86
N LEU A 756 -34.50 21.77 -11.75
CA LEU A 756 -35.15 21.94 -10.45
C LEU A 756 -34.47 23.08 -9.66
N GLY A 757 -34.28 24.23 -10.32
CA GLY A 757 -33.72 25.45 -9.74
C GLY A 757 -34.70 26.21 -8.83
N GLY A 758 -34.32 27.39 -8.35
CA GLY A 758 -35.10 28.26 -7.47
C GLY A 758 -35.17 27.75 -6.02
N ASN A 759 -36.22 28.17 -5.30
CA ASN A 759 -36.35 27.86 -3.87
C ASN A 759 -36.79 26.43 -3.59
N TRP A 760 -36.30 25.90 -2.51
CA TRP A 760 -36.66 24.63 -1.89
C TRP A 760 -37.15 24.87 -0.47
N THR A 761 -38.03 24.02 0.02
CA THR A 761 -38.30 23.92 1.46
C THR A 761 -37.23 23.05 2.08
N LEU A 762 -36.47 23.58 3.00
CA LEU A 762 -35.36 22.90 3.67
C LEU A 762 -35.64 22.82 5.16
N GLU A 763 -35.68 21.62 5.69
CA GLU A 763 -35.63 21.37 7.13
C GLU A 763 -34.16 21.17 7.54
N LEU A 764 -33.60 22.15 8.28
CA LEU A 764 -32.20 22.18 8.67
C LEU A 764 -32.11 22.46 10.17
N ASN A 765 -31.59 21.48 10.92
CA ASN A 765 -31.36 21.61 12.36
C ASN A 765 -32.64 22.08 13.13
N GLY A 766 -33.79 21.47 12.82
CA GLY A 766 -35.11 21.79 13.43
C GLY A 766 -35.72 23.13 12.97
N ARG A 767 -35.16 23.77 11.96
CA ARG A 767 -35.68 25.01 11.35
C ARG A 767 -36.17 24.72 9.94
N GLU A 768 -37.34 25.23 9.58
CA GLU A 768 -37.80 25.23 8.21
C GLU A 768 -37.42 26.52 7.50
N LEU A 769 -36.81 26.41 6.35
CA LEU A 769 -36.30 27.50 5.53
C LEU A 769 -36.85 27.40 4.10
N THR A 770 -37.12 28.52 3.47
CA THR A 770 -37.37 28.59 2.03
C THR A 770 -36.13 29.23 1.38
N THR A 771 -35.32 28.46 0.67
CA THR A 771 -34.01 28.90 0.18
C THR A 771 -33.67 28.23 -1.14
N PRO A 772 -32.88 28.86 -2.02
CA PRO A 772 -32.21 28.11 -3.07
C PRO A 772 -31.18 27.15 -2.46
N LEU A 773 -30.68 26.22 -3.26
CA LEU A 773 -29.66 25.29 -2.82
C LEU A 773 -28.39 26.05 -2.48
N LYS A 774 -27.97 25.98 -1.20
CA LYS A 774 -26.79 26.63 -0.64
C LYS A 774 -26.09 25.69 0.33
N SER A 775 -24.81 25.97 0.65
CA SER A 775 -24.11 25.26 1.70
C SER A 775 -24.78 25.50 3.06
N TRP A 776 -24.70 24.54 3.98
CA TRP A 776 -25.24 24.70 5.34
C TRP A 776 -24.50 25.80 6.12
N GLU A 777 -23.22 26.02 5.78
CA GLU A 777 -22.42 27.13 6.31
C GLU A 777 -23.04 28.50 5.93
N ASP A 778 -23.39 28.68 4.66
CA ASP A 778 -24.05 29.92 4.17
C ASP A 778 -25.45 30.09 4.78
N LEU A 779 -26.07 29.03 5.27
CA LEU A 779 -27.34 29.01 5.97
C LEU A 779 -27.19 29.12 7.50
N GLY A 780 -25.98 29.37 8.00
CA GLY A 780 -25.69 29.59 9.43
C GLY A 780 -25.64 28.30 10.25
N ALA A 781 -25.35 27.16 9.64
CA ALA A 781 -25.22 25.86 10.28
C ALA A 781 -23.89 25.15 9.94
N PRO A 782 -22.72 25.79 10.18
CA PRO A 782 -21.43 25.25 9.75
C PRO A 782 -21.04 23.94 10.45
N SER A 783 -21.62 23.67 11.61
CA SER A 783 -21.33 22.46 12.41
C SER A 783 -22.39 21.38 12.29
N PHE A 784 -23.35 21.52 11.41
CA PHE A 784 -24.44 20.56 11.24
C PHE A 784 -24.02 19.40 10.33
N ALA A 785 -24.21 18.17 10.79
CA ALA A 785 -23.89 16.97 10.01
C ALA A 785 -25.11 16.25 9.41
N GLY A 786 -26.31 16.75 9.71
CA GLY A 786 -27.56 16.19 9.20
C GLY A 786 -28.30 15.34 10.22
N PRO A 787 -29.45 14.78 9.83
CA PRO A 787 -30.07 14.88 8.51
C PRO A 787 -30.67 16.28 8.24
N ALA A 788 -30.55 16.71 6.97
CA ALA A 788 -31.29 17.84 6.43
C ALA A 788 -32.20 17.35 5.32
N THR A 789 -33.45 17.81 5.29
CA THR A 789 -34.46 17.36 4.31
C THR A 789 -34.85 18.50 3.40
N TYR A 790 -34.61 18.32 2.12
CA TYR A 790 -34.98 19.23 1.06
C TYR A 790 -36.25 18.74 0.37
N ARG A 791 -37.26 19.62 0.21
CA ARG A 791 -38.52 19.29 -0.48
C ARG A 791 -38.75 20.26 -1.64
N LYS A 792 -39.19 19.69 -2.76
CA LYS A 792 -39.52 20.46 -3.98
C LYS A 792 -40.70 19.86 -4.69
N GLN A 793 -41.66 20.72 -5.05
CA GLN A 793 -42.68 20.38 -6.03
C GLN A 793 -42.25 20.85 -7.43
N PHE A 794 -42.43 20.00 -8.42
CA PHE A 794 -42.10 20.30 -9.81
C PHE A 794 -43.08 19.60 -10.77
N ALA A 795 -43.14 20.08 -11.99
CA ALA A 795 -43.97 19.46 -13.03
C ALA A 795 -43.10 19.00 -14.20
N VAL A 796 -43.39 17.82 -14.71
CA VAL A 796 -42.77 17.29 -15.93
C VAL A 796 -43.84 16.65 -16.81
N SER A 797 -43.55 16.59 -18.11
CA SER A 797 -44.31 15.76 -19.03
C SER A 797 -44.00 14.28 -18.77
N ALA A 798 -44.95 13.39 -19.09
CA ALA A 798 -44.65 11.95 -19.04
C ALA A 798 -43.43 11.61 -19.91
N ALA A 799 -42.64 10.65 -19.49
CA ALA A 799 -41.56 10.11 -20.32
C ALA A 799 -42.15 9.58 -21.63
N PRO A 800 -41.60 9.95 -22.80
CA PRO A 800 -42.01 9.31 -24.04
C PRO A 800 -41.80 7.80 -23.96
N ALA A 801 -42.67 7.04 -24.64
CA ALA A 801 -42.59 5.60 -24.63
C ALA A 801 -41.18 5.12 -25.06
N GLY A 802 -40.58 4.25 -24.26
CA GLY A 802 -39.24 3.72 -24.50
C GLY A 802 -38.08 4.63 -24.07
N GLN A 803 -38.34 5.78 -23.41
CA GLN A 803 -37.35 6.64 -22.80
C GLN A 803 -37.27 6.42 -21.29
N ARG A 804 -36.10 6.57 -20.71
CA ARG A 804 -35.84 6.51 -19.27
C ARG A 804 -35.56 7.90 -18.73
N LEU A 805 -36.03 8.19 -17.54
CA LEU A 805 -35.80 9.45 -16.84
C LEU A 805 -34.82 9.23 -15.67
N PHE A 806 -33.90 10.15 -15.52
CA PHE A 806 -32.94 10.16 -14.42
C PHE A 806 -33.03 11.48 -13.65
N LEU A 807 -33.02 11.37 -12.33
CA LEU A 807 -32.75 12.49 -11.43
C LEU A 807 -31.26 12.57 -11.16
N GLU A 808 -30.65 13.72 -11.37
CA GLU A 808 -29.23 13.94 -11.10
C GLU A 808 -29.04 15.13 -10.15
N ILE A 809 -28.24 14.93 -9.12
CA ILE A 809 -27.80 15.98 -8.19
C ILE A 809 -26.29 16.13 -8.40
N ALA A 810 -25.87 17.34 -8.83
CA ALA A 810 -24.50 17.54 -9.27
C ALA A 810 -23.47 17.42 -8.13
N ASP A 811 -23.85 17.81 -6.92
CA ASP A 811 -22.93 17.90 -5.79
C ASP A 811 -23.66 17.67 -4.46
N VAL A 812 -23.30 16.61 -3.77
CA VAL A 812 -23.80 16.26 -2.43
C VAL A 812 -22.61 15.84 -1.57
N HIS A 813 -22.56 16.31 -0.34
CA HIS A 813 -21.56 15.90 0.66
C HIS A 813 -22.27 15.34 1.90
N ASP A 814 -22.30 14.00 2.13
CA ASP A 814 -21.73 12.92 1.27
C ASP A 814 -22.82 11.89 0.93
N TYR A 815 -23.89 11.87 1.71
CA TYR A 815 -24.97 10.89 1.61
C TYR A 815 -26.28 11.56 1.17
N ALA A 816 -26.94 10.94 0.20
CA ALA A 816 -28.25 11.36 -0.23
C ALA A 816 -29.23 10.19 -0.29
N ARG A 817 -30.40 10.38 0.26
CA ARG A 817 -31.56 9.50 0.11
C ARG A 817 -32.68 10.27 -0.56
N VAL A 818 -33.19 9.70 -1.62
CA VAL A 818 -34.22 10.34 -2.45
C VAL A 818 -35.56 9.62 -2.30
N LYS A 819 -36.63 10.41 -2.19
CA LYS A 819 -37.99 9.93 -2.24
C LYS A 819 -38.78 10.77 -3.25
N LEU A 820 -39.37 10.11 -4.22
CA LEU A 820 -40.13 10.78 -5.28
C LEU A 820 -41.57 10.23 -5.30
N ASN A 821 -42.56 11.14 -5.15
CA ASN A 821 -43.98 10.78 -5.04
C ASN A 821 -44.27 9.69 -3.99
N GLY A 822 -43.56 9.74 -2.87
CA GLY A 822 -43.68 8.75 -1.81
C GLY A 822 -42.89 7.45 -2.04
N LYS A 823 -42.34 7.21 -3.25
CA LYS A 823 -41.48 6.06 -3.55
C LYS A 823 -40.06 6.37 -3.13
N GLU A 824 -39.52 5.57 -2.21
CA GLU A 824 -38.12 5.66 -1.78
C GLU A 824 -37.21 5.03 -2.85
N LEU A 825 -36.14 5.73 -3.19
CA LEU A 825 -35.10 5.28 -4.11
C LEU A 825 -33.85 4.86 -3.32
N GLU A 826 -32.97 4.15 -3.98
CA GLU A 826 -31.71 3.68 -3.37
C GLU A 826 -30.86 4.87 -2.88
N ALA A 827 -30.31 4.76 -1.66
CA ALA A 827 -29.41 5.77 -1.15
C ALA A 827 -28.07 5.79 -1.91
N ARG A 828 -27.46 6.97 -1.99
CA ARG A 828 -26.13 7.17 -2.57
C ARG A 828 -25.20 7.79 -1.54
N GLY A 829 -23.99 7.25 -1.41
CA GLY A 829 -22.95 7.73 -0.48
C GLY A 829 -21.78 8.45 -1.15
N TRP A 830 -21.78 8.51 -2.48
CA TRP A 830 -20.76 9.13 -3.33
C TRP A 830 -21.28 9.38 -4.74
N GLN A 831 -20.55 10.11 -5.54
CA GLN A 831 -20.88 10.38 -6.94
C GLN A 831 -20.76 9.12 -7.83
N PRO A 832 -21.61 9.05 -8.90
CA PRO A 832 -22.62 10.04 -9.30
C PRO A 832 -23.91 9.94 -8.48
N TYR A 833 -24.43 11.07 -7.99
CA TYR A 833 -25.75 11.12 -7.34
C TYR A 833 -26.83 11.14 -8.39
N ARG A 834 -27.11 9.98 -8.94
CA ARG A 834 -28.06 9.77 -10.03
C ARG A 834 -28.99 8.60 -9.74
N TRP A 835 -30.25 8.78 -9.99
CA TRP A 835 -31.28 7.76 -9.81
C TRP A 835 -32.15 7.64 -11.05
N GLU A 836 -32.48 6.44 -11.45
CA GLU A 836 -33.55 6.22 -12.42
C GLU A 836 -34.89 6.47 -11.75
N VAL A 837 -35.67 7.35 -12.36
CA VAL A 837 -36.95 7.79 -11.81
C VAL A 837 -38.13 7.52 -12.76
N THR A 838 -37.90 6.78 -13.83
CA THR A 838 -38.90 6.49 -14.87
C THR A 838 -40.25 6.05 -14.31
N ASP A 839 -40.18 5.07 -13.35
CA ASP A 839 -41.37 4.50 -12.72
C ASP A 839 -41.88 5.27 -11.48
N ALA A 840 -41.19 6.33 -11.09
CA ALA A 840 -41.51 7.14 -9.91
C ALA A 840 -42.06 8.51 -10.30
N VAL A 841 -41.74 9.01 -11.48
CA VAL A 841 -42.22 10.28 -12.03
C VAL A 841 -43.66 10.12 -12.58
N GLN A 842 -44.49 11.10 -12.31
CA GLN A 842 -45.87 11.22 -12.85
C GLN A 842 -45.96 12.37 -13.85
N ALA A 843 -46.84 12.25 -14.83
CA ALA A 843 -47.17 13.39 -15.70
C ALA A 843 -47.83 14.47 -14.87
N GLY A 844 -47.37 15.70 -14.96
CA GLY A 844 -47.85 16.83 -14.17
C GLY A 844 -47.06 17.04 -12.88
N ALA A 845 -47.71 17.22 -11.75
CA ALA A 845 -47.12 17.58 -10.48
C ALA A 845 -46.40 16.37 -9.82
N ASN A 846 -45.20 16.60 -9.37
CA ASN A 846 -44.36 15.61 -8.62
C ASN A 846 -43.83 16.25 -7.34
N GLU A 847 -43.68 15.43 -6.30
CA GLU A 847 -43.08 15.82 -5.03
C GLU A 847 -41.79 15.08 -4.85
N LEU A 848 -40.67 15.83 -4.71
CA LEU A 848 -39.33 15.32 -4.47
C LEU A 848 -38.89 15.66 -3.05
N GLU A 849 -38.45 14.64 -2.32
CA GLU A 849 -37.81 14.78 -1.02
C GLU A 849 -36.39 14.23 -1.13
N VAL A 850 -35.38 14.99 -0.68
CA VAL A 850 -34.00 14.58 -0.62
C VAL A 850 -33.46 14.77 0.79
N GLU A 851 -33.17 13.69 1.47
CA GLU A 851 -32.46 13.72 2.75
C GLU A 851 -30.97 13.72 2.49
N VAL A 852 -30.24 14.65 3.07
CA VAL A 852 -28.79 14.79 2.96
C VAL A 852 -28.16 14.65 4.34
N ARG A 853 -27.05 13.90 4.42
CA ARG A 853 -26.20 13.80 5.61
C ARG A 853 -24.76 13.99 5.21
N SER A 854 -24.01 14.72 6.04
CA SER A 854 -22.56 14.83 5.89
C SER A 854 -21.87 13.74 6.70
N THR A 855 -20.91 13.07 6.12
CA THR A 855 -20.03 12.13 6.82
C THR A 855 -18.86 12.85 7.49
N GLN A 856 -18.53 14.04 7.05
CA GLN A 856 -17.56 14.87 7.74
C GLN A 856 -18.26 15.44 8.96
N SER A 857 -18.01 14.85 10.12
CA SER A 857 -18.30 15.56 11.35
C SER A 857 -17.60 16.92 11.24
N SER A 858 -18.36 17.99 11.40
CA SER A 858 -17.97 19.38 11.57
C SER A 858 -16.87 19.62 12.63
N ARG A 859 -15.92 18.70 12.78
CA ARG A 859 -14.75 18.84 13.62
C ARG A 859 -13.71 19.81 13.08
N VAL A 860 -13.93 20.38 11.90
CA VAL A 860 -13.17 21.50 11.42
C VAL A 860 -13.66 22.75 12.15
N GLY A 861 -13.07 23.04 13.31
CA GLY A 861 -13.38 24.22 14.12
C GLY A 861 -13.70 23.98 15.58
N ALA A 862 -13.91 22.74 16.04
CA ALA A 862 -13.85 22.49 17.46
C ALA A 862 -12.41 22.75 17.95
N PRO A 863 -12.18 23.59 18.97
CA PRO A 863 -10.86 23.66 19.59
C PRO A 863 -10.49 22.23 20.02
N PRO A 864 -9.21 21.83 19.96
CA PRO A 864 -8.81 20.54 20.47
C PRO A 864 -9.30 20.48 21.91
N THR A 865 -10.26 19.64 22.19
CA THR A 865 -10.63 19.33 23.57
C THR A 865 -9.36 18.80 24.19
N ALA A 866 -8.83 19.57 25.13
CA ALA A 866 -7.73 19.18 25.98
C ALA A 866 -8.19 18.01 26.85
N THR A 867 -8.14 16.81 26.29
CA THR A 867 -8.13 15.56 27.03
C THR A 867 -6.72 15.02 26.90
N GLY A 868 -6.04 15.13 28.01
CA GLY A 868 -4.64 14.90 28.15
C GLY A 868 -4.15 13.55 27.65
N SER A 869 -2.86 13.53 27.43
CA SER A 869 -1.91 12.52 26.97
C SER A 869 -1.72 12.38 25.47
N ALA A 870 -1.47 13.49 24.79
CA ALA A 870 -0.57 13.43 23.67
C ALA A 870 0.85 13.35 24.23
N GLY A 871 1.48 12.20 24.19
CA GLY A 871 2.92 12.10 24.32
C GLY A 871 3.61 13.01 23.29
N PRO A 872 4.88 13.38 23.45
CA PRO A 872 5.58 14.23 22.50
C PRO A 872 5.55 13.55 21.14
N LEU A 873 4.72 14.08 20.30
CA LEU A 873 4.58 13.72 18.92
C LEU A 873 5.83 14.21 18.18
N PHE A 874 6.42 13.31 17.46
CA PHE A 874 7.31 13.53 16.33
C PHE A 874 8.02 14.88 16.22
N ASN A 875 9.30 14.86 16.42
CA ASN A 875 10.19 15.94 16.07
C ASN A 875 10.69 15.77 14.62
N SER A 876 9.81 15.52 13.66
CA SER A 876 10.11 15.68 12.25
C SER A 876 9.17 16.72 11.66
N THR A 877 9.74 17.79 11.22
CA THR A 877 9.03 18.94 10.61
C THR A 877 8.31 18.56 9.30
N LEU A 878 8.64 17.42 8.71
CA LEU A 878 8.12 16.97 7.42
C LEU A 878 6.81 16.17 7.53
N LEU A 879 6.63 15.34 8.55
CA LEU A 879 5.37 14.62 8.79
C LEU A 879 4.25 15.55 9.27
N TRP A 880 4.61 16.63 9.96
CA TRP A 880 3.65 17.65 10.39
C TRP A 880 3.13 18.52 9.25
N ASP A 881 3.90 18.73 8.20
CA ASP A 881 3.42 19.45 7.02
C ASP A 881 2.38 18.64 6.25
N GLY A 882 2.43 17.31 6.25
CA GLY A 882 1.36 16.46 5.74
C GLY A 882 0.06 16.59 6.54
N LEU A 883 0.13 16.58 7.87
CA LEU A 883 -1.05 16.75 8.74
C LEU A 883 -1.51 18.21 8.83
N SER A 884 -0.62 19.19 8.73
CA SER A 884 -0.99 20.60 8.62
C SER A 884 -1.64 20.90 7.27
N TRP A 885 -1.38 20.10 6.28
CA TRP A 885 -2.01 20.18 4.97
C TRP A 885 -3.47 19.71 5.04
N MET A 886 -3.79 18.68 5.81
CA MET A 886 -5.18 18.32 6.15
C MET A 886 -5.93 19.47 6.86
N LYS A 887 -5.20 20.35 7.56
CA LYS A 887 -5.77 21.57 8.16
C LYS A 887 -5.89 22.75 7.20
N LYS A 888 -5.14 22.74 6.08
CA LYS A 888 -5.11 23.85 5.09
C LYS A 888 -5.87 23.53 3.81
N SER A 889 -6.21 22.27 3.55
CA SER A 889 -7.17 21.99 2.50
C SER A 889 -8.50 22.58 2.97
N PRO A 890 -9.11 23.52 2.24
CA PRO A 890 -10.44 23.94 2.58
C PRO A 890 -11.34 22.71 2.35
N LEU A 891 -11.59 21.98 3.44
CA LEU A 891 -12.68 21.05 3.48
C LEU A 891 -13.90 21.91 3.13
N LEU A 892 -14.34 21.78 1.89
CA LEU A 892 -15.50 22.51 1.44
C LEU A 892 -16.65 22.06 2.35
N PRO A 893 -17.37 23.02 2.94
CA PRO A 893 -18.51 22.69 3.76
C PRO A 893 -19.49 21.86 2.94
N PRO A 894 -20.34 21.03 3.57
CA PRO A 894 -21.30 20.24 2.87
C PRO A 894 -22.11 21.15 1.95
N ARG A 895 -22.00 20.90 0.65
CA ARG A 895 -22.68 21.69 -0.38
C ARG A 895 -23.69 20.80 -1.08
N VAL A 896 -24.91 21.25 -1.09
CA VAL A 896 -25.84 20.84 -2.16
C VAL A 896 -25.59 21.82 -3.29
N GLY A 897 -25.13 21.31 -4.46
CA GLY A 897 -24.53 22.13 -5.51
C GLY A 897 -25.38 23.31 -5.98
N SER A 898 -24.69 24.33 -6.48
CA SER A 898 -25.28 25.52 -7.06
C SER A 898 -25.93 25.31 -8.44
N ARG A 899 -25.83 24.09 -9.00
CA ARG A 899 -26.49 23.72 -10.26
C ARG A 899 -27.70 22.85 -9.95
N GLY A 900 -28.82 23.21 -10.52
CA GLY A 900 -30.12 22.61 -10.24
C GLY A 900 -30.15 21.10 -10.49
N PHE A 901 -31.18 20.47 -9.93
CA PHE A 901 -31.50 19.09 -10.24
C PHE A 901 -31.95 18.99 -11.71
N THR A 902 -31.44 18.02 -12.43
CA THR A 902 -31.81 17.75 -13.80
C THR A 902 -32.41 16.36 -13.94
N ALA A 903 -33.51 16.26 -14.68
CA ALA A 903 -34.05 14.98 -15.12
C ALA A 903 -33.67 14.78 -16.60
N THR A 904 -32.95 13.72 -16.91
CA THR A 904 -32.48 13.47 -18.25
C THR A 904 -33.20 12.26 -18.86
N PRO A 905 -33.83 12.38 -20.02
CA PRO A 905 -34.37 11.22 -20.74
C PRO A 905 -33.25 10.52 -21.50
N THR A 906 -33.26 9.19 -21.52
CA THR A 906 -32.44 8.37 -22.39
C THR A 906 -33.31 7.55 -23.34
N LYS A 907 -32.84 7.39 -24.56
CA LYS A 907 -33.50 6.54 -25.56
C LYS A 907 -33.27 5.08 -25.27
#